data_462cfab97730ab67d0d375fda96aaa3d
#
_entry.id   462cfab97730ab67d0d375fda96aaa3d
#
_cell.length_a   1.000
_cell.length_b   1.000
_cell.length_c   1.000
_cell.angle_alpha   90.00
_cell.angle_beta   90.00
_cell.angle_gamma   90.00
#
_symmetry.space_group_name_H-M   'P 1'
#
loop_
_entity.id
_entity.type
_entity.pdbx_description
1 polymer ?
#
loop_
_entity_poly.entity_id
_entity_poly.type
_entity_poly.pdbx_seq_one_letter_code
_entity_poly.pdbx_strand_id
1 'polypeptide(L)'
;MSREEKLWQQECSFRFITFGAIAKSGLQHMVAQPTPTFALRSDSEREIRNSVDWSETAVYGEHIWFETNVSGDFCYVGEQNCVSKMLQKPMSKRKCAACKIVVHTPCIEQLEKINFRCKPSFRESGSRNIREPTVVRHHWVHRRRQEGKCRQCGKGFQQKFAFHSKEIVAISCSWCKQAYHSKVSCFMLQHIEEPCSLGAHAAVVIPPTWILRVRHPQNPLKSSKKKKRTSFKRKSSKKGPEEGRWKPFVIKPIPAPLMKPLLVFVNPKSGGNQGTKIFQSFMWYLNPRQVFDLSQGGPKEALELYRKVHNLRILACGGDGTVGWILSILDQLRLHPPPPVAILPLGTGNDLARTLNWGGGYTDEPLSKILSHVEEGEIVQLDRWNLQVDPKPEGNLEEKDETATDKLPLDVFNNYFSLGFDARVTLEFHESREANPEKFNSRFRNKMFYAGTAFSDFLMGSSKDLAKHIKVVCDGTDLTPKIQDLKPQCLVFLNIPRYCAGTMPWGNPGEHHDFEPQRHDDGCLEVIGFTMTSLAALQVGGHGERLHQCREVVLTTSKAIPMQVDGEPCKLGASCIRISLRNQANMVQKTKRRNSMPVLNDQQPIPERLRIRVSRIGMHDYEALHYDKEKLKEAYEIGTQDGAKPKTLSCQKLSPKWCFLDYPELVRTQTVGTSAMPDLVDVPSTPTKQHLPLPISPPSTPAAKNNDFSKFKELHRAGKDLMMRDPTGQTVLHHAVKSGSKEIVKYIIENAPAEILDVAEENGETSLHQAAALRQRTICHYIVEAGASLMKTDLQGDTAKHRAEKANDPDLAAYLENRQHYQMIQREDQETAV
;
A
#
# COMPACT_ATOMS: atom_id res chain seq x y z
N MET A 1 -41.25 -18.92 -35.69
CA MET A 1 -40.06 -18.56 -34.91
C MET A 1 -40.22 -17.12 -34.44
N SER A 2 -40.28 -16.92 -33.16
CA SER A 2 -40.44 -15.61 -32.57
C SER A 2 -39.17 -14.75 -32.75
N ARG A 3 -39.32 -13.44 -32.62
CA ARG A 3 -38.19 -12.50 -32.72
C ARG A 3 -37.12 -12.78 -31.65
N GLU A 4 -37.53 -13.39 -30.56
CA GLU A 4 -36.63 -13.80 -29.44
C GLU A 4 -35.83 -15.07 -29.79
N GLU A 5 -36.42 -16.06 -30.49
CA GLU A 5 -35.71 -17.24 -30.97
C GLU A 5 -34.64 -16.91 -32.01
N LYS A 6 -34.88 -15.90 -32.87
CA LYS A 6 -33.87 -15.43 -33.84
C LYS A 6 -32.71 -14.69 -33.14
N LEU A 7 -33.01 -13.92 -32.11
CA LEU A 7 -31.98 -13.28 -31.27
C LEU A 7 -31.16 -14.31 -30.51
N TRP A 8 -31.80 -15.35 -29.99
CA TRP A 8 -31.12 -16.45 -29.27
C TRP A 8 -30.20 -17.26 -30.20
N GLN A 9 -30.68 -17.57 -31.45
CA GLN A 9 -29.84 -18.23 -32.45
C GLN A 9 -28.66 -17.36 -32.92
N GLN A 10 -28.83 -16.05 -33.04
CA GLN A 10 -27.75 -15.13 -33.37
C GLN A 10 -26.73 -15.04 -32.22
N GLU A 11 -27.16 -14.99 -30.96
CA GLU A 11 -26.28 -15.01 -29.82
C GLU A 11 -25.53 -16.34 -29.68
N CYS A 12 -26.20 -17.47 -29.92
CA CYS A 12 -25.56 -18.78 -29.93
C CYS A 12 -24.53 -18.91 -31.07
N SER A 13 -24.83 -18.45 -32.26
CA SER A 13 -23.89 -18.45 -33.42
C SER A 13 -22.68 -17.55 -33.15
N PHE A 14 -22.86 -16.39 -32.53
CA PHE A 14 -21.77 -15.49 -32.17
C PHE A 14 -20.87 -16.11 -31.08
N ARG A 15 -21.47 -16.82 -30.11
CA ARG A 15 -20.73 -17.57 -29.11
C ARG A 15 -19.86 -18.67 -29.72
N PHE A 16 -20.38 -19.42 -30.68
CA PHE A 16 -19.66 -20.48 -31.41
C PHE A 16 -18.48 -19.94 -32.24
N ILE A 17 -18.67 -18.82 -32.95
CA ILE A 17 -17.60 -18.19 -33.74
C ILE A 17 -16.52 -17.64 -32.82
N THR A 18 -16.86 -17.06 -31.67
CA THR A 18 -15.93 -16.55 -30.67
C THR A 18 -15.15 -17.68 -29.98
N PHE A 19 -15.81 -18.81 -29.67
CA PHE A 19 -15.16 -20.00 -29.16
C PHE A 19 -14.15 -20.59 -30.17
N GLY A 20 -14.49 -20.62 -31.46
CA GLY A 20 -13.59 -21.07 -32.51
C GLY A 20 -12.36 -20.18 -32.67
N ALA A 21 -12.52 -18.87 -32.58
CA ALA A 21 -11.40 -17.91 -32.62
C ALA A 21 -10.52 -18.00 -31.35
N ILE A 22 -11.11 -18.18 -30.19
CA ILE A 22 -10.42 -18.37 -28.91
C ILE A 22 -9.64 -19.69 -28.92
N ALA A 23 -10.21 -20.79 -29.41
CA ALA A 23 -9.52 -22.08 -29.54
C ALA A 23 -8.31 -21.99 -30.48
N LYS A 24 -8.44 -21.27 -31.62
CA LYS A 24 -7.33 -21.04 -32.57
C LYS A 24 -6.23 -20.13 -32.02
N SER A 25 -6.56 -19.21 -31.11
CA SER A 25 -5.58 -18.32 -30.44
C SER A 25 -4.84 -18.97 -29.27
N GLY A 26 -5.19 -20.19 -28.88
CA GLY A 26 -4.68 -20.85 -27.68
C GLY A 26 -5.22 -20.27 -26.37
N LEU A 27 -6.25 -19.43 -26.43
CA LEU A 27 -6.93 -18.78 -25.30
C LEU A 27 -8.26 -19.51 -24.99
N GLN A 28 -8.20 -20.81 -24.79
CA GLN A 28 -9.36 -21.62 -24.45
C GLN A 28 -10.04 -21.11 -23.18
N HIS A 29 -11.38 -21.05 -23.18
CA HIS A 29 -12.25 -20.65 -22.06
C HIS A 29 -12.37 -19.14 -21.79
N MET A 30 -11.95 -18.25 -22.68
CA MET A 30 -12.26 -16.84 -22.55
C MET A 30 -13.68 -16.54 -23.01
N VAL A 31 -14.41 -15.82 -22.15
CA VAL A 31 -15.75 -15.33 -22.50
C VAL A 31 -15.65 -14.09 -23.35
N ALA A 32 -16.40 -14.07 -24.47
CA ALA A 32 -16.62 -12.84 -25.21
C ALA A 32 -17.32 -11.82 -24.31
N GLN A 33 -16.67 -10.70 -24.07
CA GLN A 33 -17.33 -9.58 -23.41
C GLN A 33 -18.31 -8.93 -24.39
N PRO A 34 -19.48 -8.43 -23.93
CA PRO A 34 -20.45 -7.81 -24.82
C PRO A 34 -19.79 -6.65 -25.57
N THR A 35 -19.81 -6.72 -26.88
CA THR A 35 -19.31 -5.68 -27.77
C THR A 35 -20.21 -4.46 -27.68
N PRO A 36 -19.72 -3.29 -27.26
CA PRO A 36 -20.40 -2.06 -27.65
C PRO A 36 -20.28 -1.91 -29.19
N THR A 37 -21.33 -1.51 -29.86
CA THR A 37 -21.31 -1.17 -31.28
C THR A 37 -20.29 -0.07 -31.54
N PHE A 38 -19.13 -0.41 -32.09
CA PHE A 38 -18.10 0.55 -32.46
C PHE A 38 -18.24 0.97 -33.92
N ALA A 39 -18.32 2.28 -34.11
CA ALA A 39 -17.95 2.88 -35.38
C ALA A 39 -16.42 2.65 -35.58
N LEU A 40 -16.08 1.99 -36.69
CA LEU A 40 -14.71 1.85 -37.17
C LEU A 40 -14.09 3.25 -37.32
N ARG A 41 -13.10 3.58 -36.51
CA ARG A 41 -12.26 4.76 -36.68
C ARG A 41 -11.13 4.43 -37.65
N SER A 42 -10.93 5.31 -38.62
CA SER A 42 -9.81 5.33 -39.55
C SER A 42 -8.44 5.35 -38.86
N ASP A 43 -7.45 4.74 -39.51
CA ASP A 43 -6.05 4.57 -39.14
C ASP A 43 -5.35 5.91 -38.89
N SER A 44 -5.48 6.44 -37.69
CA SER A 44 -4.55 7.41 -37.13
C SER A 44 -3.76 6.70 -36.00
N GLU A 45 -2.46 6.88 -35.97
CA GLU A 45 -1.55 6.33 -34.97
C GLU A 45 -2.15 6.37 -33.57
N ARG A 46 -2.55 5.19 -33.04
CA ARG A 46 -3.11 5.08 -31.71
C ARG A 46 -1.98 5.24 -30.69
N GLU A 47 -2.00 6.33 -29.97
CA GLU A 47 -1.12 6.57 -28.84
C GLU A 47 -1.27 5.45 -27.80
N ILE A 48 -0.17 4.75 -27.50
CA ILE A 48 -0.13 3.71 -26.47
C ILE A 48 -0.17 4.39 -25.10
N ARG A 49 -1.32 4.36 -24.44
CA ARG A 49 -1.55 5.10 -23.20
C ARG A 49 -1.04 4.36 -21.98
N ASN A 50 -0.36 5.09 -21.10
CA ASN A 50 0.11 4.67 -19.79
C ASN A 50 -0.71 5.26 -18.63
N SER A 51 -1.79 5.97 -18.94
CA SER A 51 -2.70 6.60 -17.98
C SER A 51 -4.16 6.36 -18.34
N VAL A 52 -5.06 6.64 -17.41
CA VAL A 52 -6.51 6.51 -17.61
C VAL A 52 -7.02 7.65 -18.49
N ASP A 53 -7.76 7.31 -19.54
CA ASP A 53 -8.39 8.29 -20.42
C ASP A 53 -9.71 8.82 -19.85
N TRP A 54 -9.74 10.10 -19.51
CA TRP A 54 -10.92 10.82 -19.03
C TRP A 54 -11.64 11.64 -20.12
N SER A 55 -11.24 11.48 -21.39
CA SER A 55 -11.85 12.20 -22.51
C SER A 55 -13.15 11.54 -22.98
N GLU A 56 -13.87 12.23 -23.84
CA GLU A 56 -15.06 11.71 -24.56
C GLU A 56 -14.75 10.47 -25.40
N THR A 57 -13.49 10.33 -25.81
CA THR A 57 -13.03 9.25 -26.69
C THR A 57 -12.55 8.02 -25.94
N ALA A 58 -12.63 8.04 -24.60
CA ALA A 58 -12.23 6.92 -23.77
C ALA A 58 -12.87 5.59 -24.22
N VAL A 59 -12.07 4.54 -24.30
CA VAL A 59 -12.52 3.23 -24.78
C VAL A 59 -12.92 2.35 -23.61
N TYR A 60 -14.08 1.70 -23.71
CA TYR A 60 -14.53 0.74 -22.71
C TYR A 60 -13.60 -0.47 -22.66
N GLY A 61 -13.03 -0.76 -21.47
CA GLY A 61 -12.08 -1.86 -21.31
C GLY A 61 -10.74 -1.62 -22.01
N GLU A 62 -10.26 -0.39 -22.09
CA GLU A 62 -8.94 -0.06 -22.60
C GLU A 62 -7.85 -0.54 -21.65
N HIS A 63 -6.74 -1.07 -22.19
CA HIS A 63 -5.58 -1.46 -21.44
C HIS A 63 -4.69 -0.25 -21.10
N ILE A 64 -4.09 -0.27 -19.92
CA ILE A 64 -3.14 0.76 -19.46
C ILE A 64 -1.74 0.14 -19.48
N TRP A 65 -0.93 0.53 -20.46
CA TRP A 65 0.32 -0.13 -20.80
C TRP A 65 1.53 0.54 -20.18
N PHE A 66 2.37 -0.25 -19.52
CA PHE A 66 3.69 0.17 -19.04
C PHE A 66 4.76 -0.72 -19.67
N GLU A 67 5.94 -0.17 -19.88
CA GLU A 67 7.08 -0.93 -20.37
C GLU A 67 7.56 -1.93 -19.31
N THR A 68 7.97 -3.10 -19.74
CA THR A 68 8.48 -4.14 -18.86
C THR A 68 9.68 -4.83 -19.51
N ASN A 69 10.74 -5.02 -18.72
CA ASN A 69 11.94 -5.70 -19.10
C ASN A 69 12.06 -7.09 -18.45
N VAL A 70 10.98 -7.60 -17.83
CA VAL A 70 11.02 -8.89 -17.14
C VAL A 70 11.21 -10.00 -18.16
N SER A 71 12.36 -10.66 -18.06
CA SER A 71 12.65 -11.87 -18.84
C SER A 71 11.73 -13.00 -18.36
N GLY A 72 11.16 -13.75 -19.31
CA GLY A 72 10.30 -14.90 -18.99
C GLY A 72 8.80 -14.65 -19.07
N ASP A 73 8.33 -13.40 -19.19
CA ASP A 73 6.93 -13.12 -19.46
C ASP A 73 6.56 -13.48 -20.91
N PHE A 74 5.54 -14.31 -21.07
CA PHE A 74 5.03 -14.74 -22.40
C PHE A 74 4.06 -13.70 -22.96
N CYS A 75 4.09 -13.51 -24.30
CA CYS A 75 3.10 -12.69 -24.98
C CYS A 75 1.72 -13.31 -24.90
N TYR A 76 0.73 -12.53 -24.46
CA TYR A 76 -0.62 -13.01 -24.21
C TYR A 76 -1.37 -13.50 -25.47
N VAL A 77 -1.06 -12.94 -26.64
CA VAL A 77 -1.68 -13.37 -27.91
C VAL A 77 -1.29 -14.79 -28.35
N GLY A 78 -0.38 -15.45 -27.62
CA GLY A 78 0.07 -16.80 -27.91
C GLY A 78 1.13 -16.87 -29.02
N GLU A 79 1.71 -18.06 -29.23
CA GLU A 79 2.85 -18.25 -30.11
C GLU A 79 2.51 -18.09 -31.59
N GLN A 80 1.33 -18.58 -31.98
CA GLN A 80 0.87 -18.61 -33.38
C GLN A 80 0.58 -17.20 -33.93
N ASN A 81 0.17 -16.28 -33.07
CA ASN A 81 -0.22 -14.92 -33.45
C ASN A 81 0.81 -13.87 -33.01
N CYS A 82 1.97 -14.30 -32.54
CA CYS A 82 2.99 -13.39 -32.00
C CYS A 82 3.90 -12.86 -33.12
N VAL A 83 3.71 -11.59 -33.47
CA VAL A 83 4.50 -10.89 -34.51
C VAL A 83 6.00 -10.91 -34.21
N SER A 84 6.42 -10.83 -32.95
CA SER A 84 7.84 -10.86 -32.54
C SER A 84 8.54 -12.17 -32.92
N LYS A 85 7.84 -13.30 -32.92
CA LYS A 85 8.41 -14.59 -33.34
C LYS A 85 8.57 -14.69 -34.85
N MET A 86 7.66 -14.06 -35.61
CA MET A 86 7.76 -14.01 -37.08
C MET A 86 8.95 -13.17 -37.53
N LEU A 87 9.32 -12.12 -36.79
CA LEU A 87 10.37 -11.18 -37.15
C LEU A 87 11.75 -11.52 -36.58
N GLN A 88 11.89 -12.55 -35.72
CA GLN A 88 13.11 -13.01 -35.06
C GLN A 88 13.95 -11.91 -34.36
N LYS A 89 13.35 -10.77 -34.02
CA LYS A 89 13.99 -9.63 -33.36
C LYS A 89 13.54 -9.51 -31.90
N PRO A 90 14.42 -9.16 -30.97
CA PRO A 90 14.03 -8.80 -29.62
C PRO A 90 13.17 -7.53 -29.66
N MET A 91 11.96 -7.60 -29.18
CA MET A 91 11.00 -6.49 -29.17
C MET A 91 10.62 -6.11 -27.75
N SER A 92 10.38 -4.80 -27.52
CA SER A 92 9.91 -4.29 -26.25
C SER A 92 8.57 -4.92 -25.87
N LYS A 93 8.42 -5.23 -24.59
CA LYS A 93 7.20 -5.77 -24.02
C LYS A 93 6.49 -4.72 -23.19
N ARG A 94 5.16 -4.82 -23.14
CA ARG A 94 4.31 -3.97 -22.33
C ARG A 94 3.42 -4.81 -21.43
N LYS A 95 3.28 -4.39 -20.18
CA LYS A 95 2.42 -5.02 -19.16
C LYS A 95 1.26 -4.09 -18.85
N CYS A 96 0.05 -4.63 -18.84
CA CYS A 96 -1.12 -3.86 -18.44
C CYS A 96 -1.18 -3.75 -16.91
N ALA A 97 -1.22 -2.52 -16.36
CA ALA A 97 -1.31 -2.31 -14.92
C ALA A 97 -2.61 -2.88 -14.31
N ALA A 98 -3.72 -2.83 -15.05
CA ALA A 98 -5.03 -3.18 -14.53
C ALA A 98 -5.37 -4.68 -14.59
N CYS A 99 -4.86 -5.44 -15.57
CA CYS A 99 -5.13 -6.88 -15.70
C CYS A 99 -3.88 -7.77 -15.75
N LYS A 100 -2.68 -7.17 -15.67
CA LYS A 100 -1.37 -7.88 -15.59
C LYS A 100 -1.06 -8.79 -16.78
N ILE A 101 -1.70 -8.61 -17.96
CA ILE A 101 -1.27 -9.31 -19.17
C ILE A 101 -0.03 -8.63 -19.75
N VAL A 102 0.79 -9.41 -20.45
CA VAL A 102 1.99 -8.93 -21.12
C VAL A 102 1.90 -9.22 -22.61
N VAL A 103 2.25 -8.25 -23.44
CA VAL A 103 2.32 -8.39 -24.92
C VAL A 103 3.56 -7.67 -25.45
N HIS A 104 4.06 -8.10 -26.61
CA HIS A 104 5.03 -7.27 -27.35
C HIS A 104 4.30 -6.03 -27.91
N THR A 105 5.01 -4.92 -28.02
CA THR A 105 4.40 -3.66 -28.51
C THR A 105 3.65 -3.84 -29.85
N PRO A 106 4.21 -4.53 -30.87
CA PRO A 106 3.47 -4.78 -32.10
C PRO A 106 2.31 -5.77 -31.97
N CYS A 107 2.27 -6.57 -30.89
CA CYS A 107 1.18 -7.54 -30.68
C CYS A 107 -0.07 -6.91 -30.04
N ILE A 108 -0.06 -5.62 -29.70
CA ILE A 108 -1.22 -4.90 -29.17
C ILE A 108 -2.37 -4.93 -30.19
N GLU A 109 -2.08 -4.72 -31.48
CA GLU A 109 -3.10 -4.82 -32.53
C GLU A 109 -3.71 -6.22 -32.66
N GLN A 110 -2.92 -7.27 -32.48
CA GLN A 110 -3.40 -8.64 -32.49
C GLN A 110 -4.34 -8.91 -31.31
N LEU A 111 -4.06 -8.31 -30.15
CA LEU A 111 -4.92 -8.38 -28.97
C LEU A 111 -6.29 -7.74 -29.25
N GLU A 112 -6.33 -6.65 -30.00
CA GLU A 112 -7.58 -6.00 -30.44
C GLU A 112 -8.36 -6.87 -31.43
N LYS A 113 -7.69 -7.52 -32.39
CA LYS A 113 -8.32 -8.43 -33.33
C LYS A 113 -9.02 -9.60 -32.68
N ILE A 114 -8.47 -10.15 -31.57
CA ILE A 114 -9.14 -11.17 -30.77
C ILE A 114 -10.18 -10.59 -29.79
N ASN A 115 -10.39 -9.27 -29.83
CA ASN A 115 -11.33 -8.52 -29.00
C ASN A 115 -11.16 -8.76 -27.48
N PHE A 116 -9.93 -8.97 -27.03
CA PHE A 116 -9.66 -9.06 -25.61
C PHE A 116 -9.50 -7.66 -25.02
N ARG A 117 -10.43 -7.30 -24.15
CA ARG A 117 -10.50 -6.01 -23.47
C ARG A 117 -9.99 -6.16 -22.03
N CYS A 118 -9.53 -5.05 -21.44
CA CYS A 118 -9.18 -4.96 -20.03
C CYS A 118 -10.44 -5.02 -19.14
N LYS A 119 -10.24 -5.20 -17.83
CA LYS A 119 -11.34 -5.05 -16.86
C LYS A 119 -12.02 -3.70 -17.04
N PRO A 120 -13.35 -3.65 -17.15
CA PRO A 120 -14.06 -2.40 -17.41
C PRO A 120 -13.95 -1.46 -16.20
N SER A 121 -13.50 -0.23 -16.41
CA SER A 121 -13.32 0.77 -15.36
C SER A 121 -14.53 1.73 -15.22
N PHE A 122 -15.45 1.70 -16.18
CA PHE A 122 -16.67 2.53 -16.23
C PHE A 122 -17.76 1.79 -17.01
N ARG A 123 -18.96 2.35 -17.03
CA ARG A 123 -20.04 1.91 -17.91
C ARG A 123 -20.48 3.02 -18.87
N GLU A 124 -21.04 2.64 -20.02
CA GLU A 124 -21.68 3.55 -20.94
C GLU A 124 -23.05 3.98 -20.40
N SER A 125 -23.46 5.22 -20.68
CA SER A 125 -24.84 5.62 -20.49
C SER A 125 -25.71 4.83 -21.48
N GLY A 126 -26.62 4.00 -20.97
CA GLY A 126 -27.55 3.21 -21.79
C GLY A 126 -28.49 4.10 -22.61
N SER A 127 -28.95 3.61 -23.76
CA SER A 127 -30.16 4.15 -24.41
C SER A 127 -31.34 3.91 -23.46
N ARG A 128 -32.36 4.78 -23.49
CA ARG A 128 -33.52 4.82 -22.58
C ARG A 128 -34.25 3.49 -22.35
N ASN A 129 -33.99 2.47 -23.18
CA ASN A 129 -34.74 1.20 -23.21
C ASN A 129 -33.97 -0.02 -22.67
N ILE A 130 -32.76 0.12 -22.15
CA ILE A 130 -31.98 -1.01 -21.58
C ILE A 130 -31.81 -0.79 -20.08
N ARG A 131 -32.28 -1.77 -19.27
CA ARG A 131 -32.03 -1.80 -17.81
C ARG A 131 -30.53 -1.71 -17.57
N GLU A 132 -30.12 -0.70 -16.82
CA GLU A 132 -28.71 -0.48 -16.48
C GLU A 132 -28.16 -1.69 -15.69
N PRO A 133 -26.99 -2.25 -16.07
CA PRO A 133 -26.42 -3.36 -15.31
C PRO A 133 -26.05 -2.89 -13.90
N THR A 134 -26.64 -3.52 -12.90
CA THR A 134 -26.41 -3.24 -11.47
C THR A 134 -25.25 -4.03 -10.91
N VAL A 135 -24.81 -5.09 -11.59
CA VAL A 135 -23.79 -6.02 -11.14
C VAL A 135 -22.50 -5.91 -11.95
N VAL A 136 -21.39 -6.12 -11.28
CA VAL A 136 -20.06 -6.22 -11.93
C VAL A 136 -19.87 -7.67 -12.40
N ARG A 137 -19.40 -7.85 -13.63
CA ARG A 137 -19.05 -9.18 -14.16
C ARG A 137 -17.57 -9.45 -13.92
N HIS A 138 -17.22 -10.73 -13.77
CA HIS A 138 -15.83 -11.17 -13.72
C HIS A 138 -15.08 -10.79 -15.01
N HIS A 139 -13.79 -10.47 -14.85
CA HIS A 139 -12.86 -10.27 -15.95
C HIS A 139 -11.81 -11.37 -15.90
N TRP A 140 -12.06 -12.48 -16.62
CA TRP A 140 -11.22 -13.67 -16.62
C TRP A 140 -9.99 -13.51 -17.52
N VAL A 141 -8.82 -13.89 -16.99
CA VAL A 141 -7.54 -13.84 -17.68
C VAL A 141 -6.84 -15.19 -17.56
N HIS A 142 -6.32 -15.71 -18.64
CA HIS A 142 -5.49 -16.91 -18.63
C HIS A 142 -4.12 -16.62 -18.04
N ARG A 143 -3.66 -17.51 -17.16
CA ARG A 143 -2.37 -17.42 -16.51
C ARG A 143 -1.53 -18.66 -16.82
N ARG A 144 -0.30 -18.43 -17.23
CA ARG A 144 0.72 -19.50 -17.37
C ARG A 144 1.48 -19.74 -16.07
N ARG A 145 1.47 -18.74 -15.19
CA ARG A 145 1.96 -18.81 -13.81
C ARG A 145 0.87 -18.28 -12.92
N GLN A 146 0.49 -19.03 -11.92
CA GLN A 146 -0.48 -18.66 -10.91
C GLN A 146 -0.06 -19.30 -9.61
N GLU A 147 -0.07 -18.53 -8.55
CA GLU A 147 0.26 -18.94 -7.20
C GLU A 147 -1.01 -19.11 -6.38
N GLY A 148 -0.86 -19.73 -5.20
CA GLY A 148 -1.99 -20.04 -4.33
C GLY A 148 -2.70 -21.34 -4.69
N LYS A 149 -3.98 -21.44 -4.28
CA LYS A 149 -4.81 -22.64 -4.43
C LYS A 149 -6.00 -22.38 -5.36
N CYS A 150 -6.35 -23.38 -6.15
CA CYS A 150 -7.57 -23.35 -6.95
C CYS A 150 -8.80 -23.29 -6.04
N ARG A 151 -9.69 -22.33 -6.26
CA ARG A 151 -10.88 -22.14 -5.41
C ARG A 151 -11.83 -23.35 -5.48
N GLN A 152 -11.87 -24.10 -6.62
CA GLN A 152 -12.76 -25.22 -6.77
C GLN A 152 -12.23 -26.49 -6.08
N CYS A 153 -10.98 -26.87 -6.35
CA CYS A 153 -10.44 -28.15 -5.87
C CYS A 153 -9.48 -28.02 -4.68
N GLY A 154 -9.18 -26.81 -4.21
CA GLY A 154 -8.27 -26.56 -3.08
C GLY A 154 -6.79 -26.90 -3.33
N LYS A 155 -6.44 -27.45 -4.51
CA LYS A 155 -5.06 -27.85 -4.85
C LYS A 155 -4.28 -26.65 -5.38
N GLY A 156 -2.96 -26.64 -5.09
CA GLY A 156 -2.05 -25.64 -5.63
C GLY A 156 -1.97 -25.69 -7.16
N PHE A 157 -1.62 -24.57 -7.78
CA PHE A 157 -1.33 -24.51 -9.21
C PHE A 157 0.06 -25.10 -9.44
N GLN A 158 0.15 -26.43 -9.69
CA GLN A 158 1.42 -27.11 -9.92
C GLN A 158 2.10 -26.52 -11.15
N GLN A 159 3.23 -25.88 -10.93
CA GLN A 159 4.20 -25.64 -11.98
C GLN A 159 5.01 -26.94 -12.10
N LYS A 160 4.75 -27.74 -13.13
CA LYS A 160 5.70 -28.78 -13.51
C LYS A 160 7.04 -28.09 -13.80
N PHE A 161 8.12 -28.61 -13.25
CA PHE A 161 9.49 -28.15 -13.46
C PHE A 161 9.85 -28.16 -14.95
N ALA A 162 9.43 -27.14 -15.66
CA ALA A 162 9.84 -26.91 -17.03
C ALA A 162 10.03 -25.40 -17.17
N PHE A 163 11.26 -24.98 -17.30
CA PHE A 163 11.69 -23.61 -17.59
C PHE A 163 11.01 -23.03 -18.85
N HIS A 164 10.20 -23.79 -19.57
CA HIS A 164 9.49 -23.45 -20.78
C HIS A 164 8.06 -24.01 -20.87
N SER A 165 7.34 -24.22 -19.75
CA SER A 165 5.95 -24.65 -19.87
C SER A 165 5.10 -23.58 -20.57
N LYS A 166 4.67 -23.90 -21.81
CA LYS A 166 3.82 -23.06 -22.64
C LYS A 166 2.34 -23.19 -22.27
N GLU A 167 1.99 -24.06 -21.32
CA GLU A 167 0.63 -24.38 -20.93
C GLU A 167 -0.01 -23.31 -20.06
N ILE A 168 -1.28 -23.08 -20.27
CA ILE A 168 -2.12 -22.24 -19.40
C ILE A 168 -2.50 -23.08 -18.19
N VAL A 169 -2.03 -22.73 -17.01
CA VAL A 169 -2.26 -23.48 -15.76
C VAL A 169 -3.51 -23.02 -15.04
N ALA A 170 -3.89 -21.74 -15.18
CA ALA A 170 -5.00 -21.16 -14.44
C ALA A 170 -5.77 -20.12 -15.25
N ILE A 171 -7.00 -19.86 -14.77
CA ILE A 171 -7.87 -18.75 -15.19
C ILE A 171 -8.14 -17.95 -13.92
N SER A 172 -7.80 -16.67 -13.90
CA SER A 172 -8.00 -15.79 -12.74
C SER A 172 -8.77 -14.52 -13.09
N CYS A 173 -9.59 -14.05 -12.14
CA CYS A 173 -10.33 -12.80 -12.32
C CYS A 173 -9.48 -11.60 -11.93
N SER A 174 -9.40 -10.57 -12.81
CA SER A 174 -8.67 -9.33 -12.51
C SER A 174 -9.37 -8.42 -11.49
N TRP A 175 -10.65 -8.69 -11.16
CA TRP A 175 -11.38 -7.97 -10.12
C TRP A 175 -11.24 -8.62 -8.75
N CYS A 176 -11.79 -9.82 -8.58
CA CYS A 176 -11.84 -10.51 -7.28
C CYS A 176 -10.62 -11.36 -6.95
N LYS A 177 -9.68 -11.53 -7.88
CA LYS A 177 -8.46 -12.34 -7.76
C LYS A 177 -8.70 -13.84 -7.61
N GLN A 178 -9.94 -14.32 -7.64
CA GLN A 178 -10.21 -15.75 -7.62
C GLN A 178 -9.57 -16.44 -8.82
N ALA A 179 -8.96 -17.61 -8.57
CA ALA A 179 -8.26 -18.37 -9.58
C ALA A 179 -8.71 -19.84 -9.56
N TYR A 180 -8.79 -20.43 -10.75
CA TYR A 180 -9.20 -21.81 -10.99
C TYR A 180 -8.20 -22.46 -11.93
N HIS A 181 -7.99 -23.78 -11.81
CA HIS A 181 -7.24 -24.50 -12.84
C HIS A 181 -7.92 -24.36 -14.21
N SER A 182 -7.11 -24.28 -15.26
CA SER A 182 -7.58 -24.26 -16.66
C SER A 182 -8.08 -25.66 -17.10
N LYS A 183 -9.03 -26.21 -16.35
CA LYS A 183 -9.66 -27.51 -16.56
C LYS A 183 -11.17 -27.37 -16.40
N VAL A 184 -11.94 -28.09 -17.20
CA VAL A 184 -13.41 -28.05 -17.17
C VAL A 184 -13.95 -28.42 -15.78
N SER A 185 -13.28 -29.34 -15.07
CA SER A 185 -13.65 -29.76 -13.70
C SER A 185 -13.44 -28.67 -12.63
N CYS A 186 -12.67 -27.63 -12.93
CA CYS A 186 -12.38 -26.55 -11.98
C CYS A 186 -12.99 -25.22 -12.40
N PHE A 187 -12.99 -24.92 -13.70
CA PHE A 187 -13.57 -23.68 -14.22
C PHE A 187 -14.81 -24.02 -15.05
N MET A 188 -15.97 -23.90 -14.42
CA MET A 188 -17.27 -24.24 -15.00
C MET A 188 -17.96 -23.02 -15.61
N LEU A 189 -18.96 -23.25 -16.49
CA LEU A 189 -19.73 -22.21 -17.15
C LEU A 189 -20.41 -21.24 -16.17
N GLN A 190 -20.89 -21.73 -15.02
CA GLN A 190 -21.50 -20.91 -13.98
C GLN A 190 -20.60 -19.77 -13.50
N HIS A 191 -19.29 -19.98 -13.40
CA HIS A 191 -18.33 -18.94 -12.97
C HIS A 191 -18.25 -17.77 -13.98
N ILE A 192 -18.73 -17.97 -15.20
CA ILE A 192 -18.79 -16.95 -16.25
C ILE A 192 -19.96 -16.00 -16.02
N GLU A 193 -21.09 -16.53 -15.56
CA GLU A 193 -22.36 -15.83 -15.43
C GLU A 193 -22.54 -15.18 -14.05
N GLU A 194 -21.89 -15.70 -13.03
CA GLU A 194 -21.95 -15.19 -11.66
C GLU A 194 -21.48 -13.71 -11.59
N PRO A 195 -22.11 -12.91 -10.73
CA PRO A 195 -21.63 -11.57 -10.42
C PRO A 195 -20.29 -11.61 -9.68
N CYS A 196 -19.37 -10.73 -10.05
CA CYS A 196 -18.09 -10.60 -9.37
C CYS A 196 -18.24 -9.91 -8.01
N SER A 197 -17.68 -10.51 -6.96
CA SER A 197 -17.66 -9.96 -5.60
C SER A 197 -16.71 -8.78 -5.41
N LEU A 198 -15.85 -8.44 -6.40
CA LEU A 198 -14.73 -7.50 -6.31
C LEU A 198 -13.62 -7.90 -5.32
N GLY A 199 -13.72 -9.07 -4.68
CA GLY A 199 -12.68 -9.66 -3.83
C GLY A 199 -12.63 -9.12 -2.40
N ALA A 200 -11.51 -9.39 -1.72
CA ALA A 200 -11.32 -9.07 -0.29
C ALA A 200 -11.44 -7.56 0.01
N HIS A 201 -11.12 -6.70 -0.95
CA HIS A 201 -11.16 -5.24 -0.78
C HIS A 201 -12.38 -4.59 -1.43
N ALA A 202 -13.49 -5.34 -1.60
CA ALA A 202 -14.70 -4.84 -2.25
C ALA A 202 -15.23 -3.54 -1.62
N ALA A 203 -15.08 -3.39 -0.31
CA ALA A 203 -15.55 -2.21 0.42
C ALA A 203 -14.85 -0.90 0.00
N VAL A 204 -13.59 -0.97 -0.42
CA VAL A 204 -12.82 0.22 -0.84
C VAL A 204 -12.80 0.40 -2.36
N VAL A 205 -13.23 -0.60 -3.13
CA VAL A 205 -13.27 -0.50 -4.61
C VAL A 205 -14.48 0.32 -5.05
N ILE A 206 -14.25 1.31 -5.90
CA ILE A 206 -15.33 2.04 -6.59
C ILE A 206 -15.80 1.20 -7.77
N PRO A 207 -17.04 0.63 -7.73
CA PRO A 207 -17.52 -0.24 -8.79
C PRO A 207 -17.58 0.49 -10.14
N PRO A 208 -17.24 -0.16 -11.26
CA PRO A 208 -17.37 0.45 -12.59
C PRO A 208 -18.81 0.85 -12.91
N THR A 209 -19.80 0.24 -12.25
CA THR A 209 -21.23 0.58 -12.40
C THR A 209 -21.58 1.99 -11.88
N TRP A 210 -20.76 2.57 -11.00
CA TRP A 210 -20.97 3.93 -10.50
C TRP A 210 -20.41 5.01 -11.43
N ILE A 211 -19.44 4.67 -12.29
CA ILE A 211 -18.75 5.61 -13.17
C ILE A 211 -19.41 5.58 -14.54
N LEU A 212 -20.09 6.64 -14.89
CA LEU A 212 -20.89 6.76 -16.11
C LEU A 212 -20.19 7.64 -17.13
N ARG A 213 -19.98 7.13 -18.36
CA ARG A 213 -19.62 7.98 -19.48
C ARG A 213 -20.87 8.58 -20.11
N VAL A 214 -20.96 9.89 -20.10
CA VAL A 214 -22.06 10.64 -20.71
C VAL A 214 -21.62 11.06 -22.11
N ARG A 215 -22.41 10.73 -23.13
CA ARG A 215 -22.19 11.20 -24.50
C ARG A 215 -22.69 12.63 -24.63
N HIS A 216 -21.96 13.46 -25.37
CA HIS A 216 -22.44 14.79 -25.71
C HIS A 216 -23.80 14.68 -26.45
N PRO A 217 -24.83 15.42 -26.05
CA PRO A 217 -26.08 15.43 -26.81
C PRO A 217 -25.76 15.96 -28.22
N GLN A 218 -25.78 15.09 -29.21
CA GLN A 218 -25.75 15.54 -30.61
C GLN A 218 -27.00 16.37 -30.82
N ASN A 219 -26.84 17.63 -31.14
CA ASN A 219 -27.94 18.46 -31.58
C ASN A 219 -28.58 17.73 -32.76
N PRO A 220 -29.91 17.42 -32.73
CA PRO A 220 -30.56 16.83 -33.87
C PRO A 220 -30.32 17.75 -35.06
N LEU A 221 -29.80 17.21 -36.15
CA LEU A 221 -29.63 17.89 -37.42
C LEU A 221 -30.93 18.62 -37.71
N LYS A 222 -30.95 19.93 -37.56
CA LYS A 222 -32.09 20.75 -38.01
C LYS A 222 -32.19 20.54 -39.49
N SER A 223 -33.22 19.78 -39.90
CA SER A 223 -33.67 19.73 -41.30
C SER A 223 -33.76 21.15 -41.83
N SER A 224 -33.09 21.39 -42.92
CA SER A 224 -33.02 22.67 -43.61
C SER A 224 -34.41 23.17 -44.01
N LYS A 225 -35.02 24.03 -43.19
CA LYS A 225 -36.04 24.94 -43.69
C LYS A 225 -35.38 26.31 -43.91
N LYS A 226 -35.20 26.60 -45.24
CA LYS A 226 -34.82 27.95 -45.71
C LYS A 226 -35.70 28.99 -45.03
N LYS A 227 -35.13 29.91 -44.27
CA LYS A 227 -35.74 31.22 -43.94
C LYS A 227 -34.76 32.34 -44.09
N LYS A 228 -35.26 33.35 -44.77
CA LYS A 228 -34.68 34.59 -45.30
C LYS A 228 -33.77 35.35 -44.30
N ARG A 229 -32.74 35.95 -44.92
CA ARG A 229 -31.87 36.99 -44.39
C ARG A 229 -32.69 38.19 -43.90
N THR A 230 -32.36 38.67 -42.68
CA THR A 230 -32.45 40.07 -42.33
C THR A 230 -31.25 40.44 -41.48
N SER A 231 -30.71 41.61 -41.70
CA SER A 231 -29.44 42.16 -41.37
C SER A 231 -29.35 42.77 -39.95
N PHE A 232 -28.13 42.83 -39.48
CA PHE A 232 -27.51 43.81 -38.53
C PHE A 232 -28.00 43.92 -37.08
N LYS A 233 -27.10 43.55 -36.12
CA LYS A 233 -26.48 44.53 -35.22
C LYS A 233 -25.37 43.86 -34.42
N ARG A 234 -24.14 44.37 -34.58
CA ARG A 234 -23.02 44.15 -33.67
C ARG A 234 -23.40 44.64 -32.26
N LYS A 235 -23.27 43.78 -31.24
CA LYS A 235 -23.14 44.20 -29.85
C LYS A 235 -21.91 43.51 -29.24
N SER A 236 -21.09 44.34 -28.63
CA SER A 236 -19.86 44.04 -27.94
C SER A 236 -19.98 42.89 -26.94
N SER A 237 -18.99 42.04 -26.97
CA SER A 237 -18.79 40.92 -26.04
C SER A 237 -18.49 41.43 -24.62
N LYS A 238 -19.47 41.36 -23.73
CA LYS A 238 -19.19 41.21 -22.29
C LYS A 238 -18.79 39.75 -22.08
N LYS A 239 -17.58 39.51 -21.53
CA LYS A 239 -17.20 38.23 -20.98
C LYS A 239 -18.22 37.82 -19.93
N GLY A 240 -19.06 36.86 -20.24
CA GLY A 240 -19.93 36.16 -19.29
C GLY A 240 -19.15 35.15 -18.46
N PRO A 241 -19.75 34.67 -17.34
CA PRO A 241 -19.09 33.70 -16.45
C PRO A 241 -18.76 32.42 -17.20
N GLU A 242 -17.66 31.79 -16.81
CA GLU A 242 -17.18 30.50 -17.38
C GLU A 242 -18.33 29.52 -17.57
N GLU A 243 -18.73 29.30 -18.83
CA GLU A 243 -19.62 28.22 -19.19
C GLU A 243 -19.02 26.90 -18.72
N GLY A 244 -19.75 26.18 -17.86
CA GLY A 244 -19.30 24.96 -17.21
C GLY A 244 -18.75 23.95 -18.23
N ARG A 245 -17.43 23.74 -18.22
CA ARG A 245 -16.73 22.78 -19.08
C ARG A 245 -17.44 21.43 -18.95
N TRP A 246 -18.03 20.94 -20.03
CA TRP A 246 -18.74 19.69 -20.06
C TRP A 246 -17.80 18.54 -19.61
N LYS A 247 -18.24 17.76 -18.62
CA LYS A 247 -17.48 16.64 -18.07
C LYS A 247 -18.00 15.33 -18.67
N PRO A 248 -17.18 14.57 -19.42
CA PRO A 248 -17.63 13.34 -20.08
C PRO A 248 -17.95 12.19 -19.13
N PHE A 249 -17.53 12.29 -17.86
CA PHE A 249 -17.78 11.29 -16.84
C PHE A 249 -18.57 11.86 -15.67
N VAL A 250 -19.50 11.08 -15.15
CA VAL A 250 -20.31 11.39 -13.98
C VAL A 250 -20.32 10.21 -13.04
N ILE A 251 -20.14 10.49 -11.74
CA ILE A 251 -20.23 9.46 -10.71
C ILE A 251 -21.66 9.41 -10.16
N LYS A 252 -22.28 8.23 -10.25
CA LYS A 252 -23.60 7.93 -9.68
C LYS A 252 -23.43 6.80 -8.65
N PRO A 253 -23.10 7.12 -7.39
CA PRO A 253 -22.90 6.10 -6.37
C PRO A 253 -24.24 5.45 -6.02
N ILE A 254 -24.18 4.15 -5.75
CA ILE A 254 -25.30 3.40 -5.15
C ILE A 254 -24.97 3.29 -3.67
N PRO A 255 -25.79 3.87 -2.77
CA PRO A 255 -25.53 3.82 -1.34
C PRO A 255 -25.42 2.39 -0.84
N ALA A 256 -24.35 2.11 -0.11
CA ALA A 256 -24.14 0.85 0.59
C ALA A 256 -23.44 1.14 1.93
N PRO A 257 -24.06 0.88 3.08
CA PRO A 257 -23.57 1.33 4.39
C PRO A 257 -22.21 0.74 4.79
N LEU A 258 -21.86 -0.43 4.27
CA LEU A 258 -20.59 -1.09 4.57
C LEU A 258 -19.43 -0.66 3.66
N MET A 259 -19.72 0.12 2.62
CA MET A 259 -18.66 0.58 1.71
C MET A 259 -17.95 1.80 2.27
N LYS A 260 -16.62 1.79 2.12
CA LYS A 260 -15.69 2.89 2.41
C LYS A 260 -14.85 3.19 1.16
N PRO A 261 -15.48 3.71 0.09
CA PRO A 261 -14.82 3.89 -1.20
C PRO A 261 -13.54 4.71 -1.05
N LEU A 262 -12.48 4.33 -1.77
CA LEU A 262 -11.16 4.92 -1.62
C LEU A 262 -10.75 5.69 -2.87
N LEU A 263 -10.25 6.92 -2.72
CA LEU A 263 -9.45 7.59 -3.74
C LEU A 263 -7.97 7.50 -3.37
N VAL A 264 -7.15 7.12 -4.33
CA VAL A 264 -5.70 7.01 -4.15
C VAL A 264 -5.02 8.11 -4.97
N PHE A 265 -4.27 8.96 -4.30
CA PHE A 265 -3.46 10.00 -4.90
C PHE A 265 -1.99 9.65 -4.76
N VAL A 266 -1.30 9.48 -5.87
CA VAL A 266 0.10 9.06 -5.88
C VAL A 266 0.97 10.18 -6.43
N ASN A 267 2.01 10.55 -5.70
CA ASN A 267 3.10 11.34 -6.24
C ASN A 267 4.17 10.40 -6.83
N PRO A 268 4.27 10.25 -8.17
CA PRO A 268 5.12 9.24 -8.80
C PRO A 268 6.62 9.47 -8.54
N LYS A 269 7.02 10.71 -8.28
CA LYS A 269 8.42 11.10 -8.01
C LYS A 269 8.86 10.82 -6.56
N SER A 270 7.91 10.61 -5.64
CA SER A 270 8.20 10.37 -4.23
C SER A 270 8.96 9.05 -4.04
N GLY A 271 9.82 9.03 -3.01
CA GLY A 271 10.56 7.83 -2.61
C GLY A 271 11.58 7.34 -3.64
N GLY A 272 12.18 8.23 -4.43
CA GLY A 272 13.13 7.81 -5.48
C GLY A 272 12.44 7.03 -6.61
N ASN A 273 11.28 7.52 -7.06
CA ASN A 273 10.43 6.93 -8.10
C ASN A 273 9.68 5.63 -7.70
N GLN A 274 9.63 5.26 -6.41
CA GLN A 274 8.77 4.17 -5.92
C GLN A 274 7.29 4.44 -6.22
N GLY A 275 6.87 5.71 -6.22
CA GLY A 275 5.50 6.12 -6.53
C GLY A 275 4.96 5.54 -7.83
N THR A 276 5.79 5.43 -8.88
CA THR A 276 5.36 4.85 -10.16
C THR A 276 4.98 3.37 -10.06
N LYS A 277 5.74 2.58 -9.30
CA LYS A 277 5.44 1.16 -9.07
C LYS A 277 4.14 1.00 -8.26
N ILE A 278 3.99 1.81 -7.22
CA ILE A 278 2.81 1.84 -6.36
C ILE A 278 1.56 2.23 -7.15
N PHE A 279 1.66 3.23 -8.03
CA PHE A 279 0.58 3.66 -8.92
C PHE A 279 0.07 2.51 -9.81
N GLN A 280 1.00 1.77 -10.44
CA GLN A 280 0.66 0.62 -11.26
C GLN A 280 0.02 -0.51 -10.42
N SER A 281 0.54 -0.75 -9.23
CA SER A 281 0.06 -1.81 -8.35
C SER A 281 -1.36 -1.51 -7.83
N PHE A 282 -1.68 -0.26 -7.47
CA PHE A 282 -3.05 0.10 -7.09
C PHE A 282 -4.06 -0.06 -8.22
N MET A 283 -3.67 0.14 -9.49
CA MET A 283 -4.57 -0.12 -10.63
C MET A 283 -4.96 -1.59 -10.78
N TRP A 284 -4.11 -2.50 -10.30
CA TRP A 284 -4.43 -3.92 -10.23
C TRP A 284 -5.45 -4.23 -9.15
N TYR A 285 -5.25 -3.73 -7.93
CA TYR A 285 -6.15 -3.99 -6.80
C TYR A 285 -7.50 -3.29 -6.96
N LEU A 286 -7.50 -2.05 -7.39
CA LEU A 286 -8.62 -1.14 -7.41
C LEU A 286 -9.17 -0.91 -8.83
N ASN A 287 -10.21 -0.09 -8.92
CA ASN A 287 -10.64 0.47 -10.20
C ASN A 287 -9.58 1.48 -10.67
N PRO A 288 -9.02 1.35 -11.88
CA PRO A 288 -8.04 2.33 -12.38
C PRO A 288 -8.51 3.80 -12.28
N ARG A 289 -9.83 4.04 -12.31
CA ARG A 289 -10.42 5.40 -12.24
C ARG A 289 -10.52 5.98 -10.83
N GLN A 290 -10.10 5.24 -9.81
CA GLN A 290 -9.97 5.75 -8.43
C GLN A 290 -8.52 6.01 -8.03
N VAL A 291 -7.54 5.80 -8.94
CA VAL A 291 -6.11 5.99 -8.72
C VAL A 291 -5.61 7.13 -9.60
N PHE A 292 -5.08 8.18 -8.98
CA PHE A 292 -4.71 9.43 -9.62
C PHE A 292 -3.23 9.74 -9.47
N ASP A 293 -2.61 10.15 -10.56
CA ASP A 293 -1.27 10.69 -10.60
C ASP A 293 -1.33 12.19 -10.28
N LEU A 294 -0.76 12.60 -9.15
CA LEU A 294 -0.74 14.00 -8.71
C LEU A 294 0.06 14.92 -9.64
N SER A 295 0.99 14.40 -10.43
CA SER A 295 1.73 15.20 -11.41
C SER A 295 0.86 15.66 -12.59
N GLN A 296 -0.33 15.05 -12.77
CA GLN A 296 -1.25 15.35 -13.85
C GLN A 296 -2.48 16.13 -13.35
N GLY A 297 -2.29 17.40 -12.98
CA GLY A 297 -3.38 18.31 -12.63
C GLY A 297 -3.79 18.31 -11.15
N GLY A 298 -3.08 17.57 -10.27
CA GLY A 298 -3.33 17.60 -8.83
C GLY A 298 -4.62 16.91 -8.39
N PRO A 299 -5.04 17.07 -7.12
CA PRO A 299 -6.17 16.32 -6.57
C PRO A 299 -7.55 16.95 -6.82
N LYS A 300 -7.61 18.23 -7.22
CA LYS A 300 -8.85 19.03 -7.25
C LYS A 300 -9.95 18.42 -8.13
N GLU A 301 -9.63 18.13 -9.40
CA GLU A 301 -10.63 17.62 -10.35
C GLU A 301 -11.20 16.26 -9.93
N ALA A 302 -10.33 15.39 -9.38
CA ALA A 302 -10.75 14.09 -8.86
C ALA A 302 -11.70 14.24 -7.66
N LEU A 303 -11.35 15.07 -6.69
CA LEU A 303 -12.18 15.32 -5.50
C LEU A 303 -13.53 15.93 -5.87
N GLU A 304 -13.57 16.87 -6.83
CA GLU A 304 -14.82 17.40 -7.37
C GLU A 304 -15.68 16.33 -8.06
N LEU A 305 -15.06 15.46 -8.83
CA LEU A 305 -15.75 14.39 -9.57
C LEU A 305 -16.43 13.41 -8.61
N TYR A 306 -15.74 13.04 -7.53
CA TYR A 306 -16.22 12.07 -6.54
C TYR A 306 -16.94 12.68 -5.34
N ARG A 307 -17.23 13.98 -5.33
CA ARG A 307 -17.84 14.71 -4.21
C ARG A 307 -19.17 14.15 -3.69
N LYS A 308 -19.88 13.38 -4.51
CA LYS A 308 -21.17 12.75 -4.16
C LYS A 308 -21.03 11.34 -3.59
N VAL A 309 -19.83 10.82 -3.47
CA VAL A 309 -19.59 9.49 -2.93
C VAL A 309 -19.58 9.55 -1.40
N HIS A 310 -20.51 8.84 -0.77
CA HIS A 310 -20.59 8.75 0.67
C HIS A 310 -19.50 7.86 1.26
N ASN A 311 -19.09 8.12 2.49
CA ASN A 311 -18.05 7.40 3.23
C ASN A 311 -16.71 7.34 2.48
N LEU A 312 -16.46 8.32 1.62
CA LEU A 312 -15.22 8.40 0.84
C LEU A 312 -14.02 8.51 1.76
N ARG A 313 -13.00 7.71 1.52
CA ARG A 313 -11.67 7.81 2.13
C ARG A 313 -10.65 8.22 1.09
N ILE A 314 -9.56 8.82 1.53
CA ILE A 314 -8.45 9.22 0.68
C ILE A 314 -7.18 8.52 1.16
N LEU A 315 -6.35 8.03 0.24
CA LEU A 315 -5.00 7.56 0.53
C LEU A 315 -4.00 8.46 -0.20
N ALA A 316 -3.23 9.21 0.56
CA ALA A 316 -2.15 10.05 0.08
C ALA A 316 -0.83 9.26 0.02
N CYS A 317 -0.34 8.94 -1.18
CA CYS A 317 0.92 8.23 -1.38
C CYS A 317 2.03 9.24 -1.70
N GLY A 318 2.74 9.69 -0.68
CA GLY A 318 3.74 10.75 -0.79
C GLY A 318 4.40 11.08 0.54
N GLY A 319 5.00 12.24 0.66
CA GLY A 319 5.47 12.83 1.91
C GLY A 319 4.41 13.75 2.53
N ASP A 320 4.78 14.37 3.65
CA ASP A 320 3.89 15.26 4.43
C ASP A 320 3.35 16.43 3.58
N GLY A 321 4.17 17.02 2.70
CA GLY A 321 3.72 18.05 1.75
C GLY A 321 2.63 17.58 0.78
N THR A 322 2.64 16.28 0.39
CA THR A 322 1.56 15.70 -0.43
C THR A 322 0.24 15.67 0.35
N VAL A 323 0.30 15.33 1.63
CA VAL A 323 -0.87 15.35 2.52
C VAL A 323 -1.39 16.78 2.69
N GLY A 324 -0.50 17.72 2.99
CA GLY A 324 -0.83 19.15 3.11
C GLY A 324 -1.53 19.70 1.86
N TRP A 325 -1.05 19.34 0.67
CA TRP A 325 -1.69 19.75 -0.59
C TRP A 325 -3.11 19.21 -0.72
N ILE A 326 -3.33 17.92 -0.41
CA ILE A 326 -4.69 17.31 -0.46
C ILE A 326 -5.62 18.01 0.54
N LEU A 327 -5.16 18.24 1.78
CA LEU A 327 -5.93 18.93 2.82
C LEU A 327 -6.29 20.37 2.42
N SER A 328 -5.37 21.10 1.80
CA SER A 328 -5.64 22.46 1.30
C SER A 328 -6.71 22.49 0.20
N ILE A 329 -6.73 21.48 -0.68
CA ILE A 329 -7.78 21.36 -1.69
C ILE A 329 -9.13 20.97 -1.07
N LEU A 330 -9.13 20.11 -0.04
CA LEU A 330 -10.36 19.76 0.70
C LEU A 330 -10.98 21.00 1.36
N ASP A 331 -10.17 21.88 1.94
CA ASP A 331 -10.63 23.18 2.46
C ASP A 331 -11.32 24.04 1.39
N GLN A 332 -10.70 24.14 0.20
CA GLN A 332 -11.24 24.90 -0.92
C GLN A 332 -12.59 24.35 -1.40
N LEU A 333 -12.73 23.03 -1.44
CA LEU A 333 -13.91 22.36 -1.96
C LEU A 333 -15.06 22.28 -0.96
N ARG A 334 -14.80 22.48 0.34
CA ARG A 334 -15.77 22.47 1.45
C ARG A 334 -16.69 21.24 1.37
N LEU A 335 -16.10 20.06 1.27
CA LEU A 335 -16.86 18.81 1.26
C LEU A 335 -17.44 18.53 2.65
N HIS A 336 -18.72 18.13 2.73
CA HIS A 336 -19.41 17.79 3.98
C HIS A 336 -20.02 16.40 3.91
N PRO A 337 -19.62 15.47 4.80
CA PRO A 337 -18.48 15.55 5.71
C PRO A 337 -17.13 15.51 4.93
N PRO A 338 -16.06 16.11 5.47
CA PRO A 338 -14.75 16.03 4.82
C PRO A 338 -14.23 14.58 4.89
N PRO A 339 -13.79 14.00 3.75
CA PRO A 339 -13.30 12.63 3.72
C PRO A 339 -12.00 12.48 4.52
N PRO A 340 -11.86 11.42 5.34
CA PRO A 340 -10.63 11.17 6.10
C PRO A 340 -9.48 10.74 5.21
N VAL A 341 -8.25 11.21 5.56
CA VAL A 341 -7.03 11.00 4.79
C VAL A 341 -6.11 9.99 5.49
N ALA A 342 -5.82 8.88 4.81
CA ALA A 342 -4.77 7.92 5.16
C ALA A 342 -3.46 8.26 4.46
N ILE A 343 -2.33 7.75 4.95
CA ILE A 343 -1.01 8.08 4.42
C ILE A 343 -0.24 6.81 4.05
N LEU A 344 0.26 6.75 2.82
CA LEU A 344 1.32 5.81 2.46
C LEU A 344 2.64 6.59 2.38
N PRO A 345 3.54 6.44 3.38
CA PRO A 345 4.70 7.31 3.52
C PRO A 345 5.79 7.01 2.49
N LEU A 346 5.96 7.90 1.52
CA LEU A 346 7.01 7.82 0.51
C LEU A 346 8.06 8.93 0.63
N GLY A 347 7.82 9.95 1.43
CA GLY A 347 8.73 11.08 1.66
C GLY A 347 9.98 10.72 2.47
N THR A 348 10.80 11.74 2.78
CA THR A 348 12.03 11.58 3.54
C THR A 348 11.79 11.62 5.06
N GLY A 349 11.03 12.58 5.57
CA GLY A 349 10.71 12.75 7.01
C GLY A 349 9.53 11.87 7.42
N ASN A 350 8.37 12.10 6.84
CA ASN A 350 7.11 11.40 7.12
C ASN A 350 6.71 11.46 8.61
N ASP A 351 6.82 12.63 9.23
CA ASP A 351 6.58 12.82 10.66
C ASP A 351 5.08 12.68 10.99
N LEU A 352 4.19 13.18 10.12
CA LEU A 352 2.75 12.98 10.24
C LEU A 352 2.37 11.50 10.09
N ALA A 353 2.97 10.80 9.12
CA ALA A 353 2.70 9.37 8.96
C ALA A 353 3.15 8.55 10.17
N ARG A 354 4.27 8.91 10.82
CA ARG A 354 4.73 8.29 12.07
C ARG A 354 3.76 8.55 13.23
N THR A 355 3.27 9.78 13.34
CA THR A 355 2.27 10.18 14.34
C THR A 355 0.99 9.36 14.22
N LEU A 356 0.55 9.10 12.99
CA LEU A 356 -0.66 8.32 12.69
C LEU A 356 -0.40 6.80 12.53
N ASN A 357 0.73 6.29 13.04
CA ASN A 357 1.13 4.88 13.06
C ASN A 357 1.38 4.23 11.67
N TRP A 358 1.46 5.00 10.58
CA TRP A 358 1.77 4.49 9.25
C TRP A 358 3.26 4.20 9.03
N GLY A 359 4.11 4.57 9.98
CA GLY A 359 5.56 4.37 9.95
C GLY A 359 6.33 5.47 9.22
N GLY A 360 7.65 5.33 9.20
CA GLY A 360 8.57 6.36 8.66
C GLY A 360 8.89 6.20 7.17
N GLY A 361 8.36 5.18 6.52
CA GLY A 361 8.58 4.93 5.09
C GLY A 361 8.00 3.61 4.65
N TYR A 362 7.59 3.53 3.40
CA TYR A 362 7.14 2.30 2.79
C TYR A 362 8.31 1.34 2.60
N THR A 363 8.20 0.14 3.13
CA THR A 363 9.20 -0.93 3.12
C THR A 363 8.73 -2.14 2.31
N ASP A 364 8.03 -1.88 1.19
CA ASP A 364 7.47 -2.90 0.30
C ASP A 364 6.46 -3.86 1.00
N GLU A 365 5.80 -3.36 2.03
CA GLU A 365 4.65 -4.05 2.63
C GLU A 365 3.58 -4.29 1.54
N PRO A 366 2.96 -5.48 1.47
CA PRO A 366 1.92 -5.75 0.48
C PRO A 366 0.81 -4.71 0.49
N LEU A 367 0.46 -4.19 -0.69
CA LEU A 367 -0.58 -3.17 -0.81
C LEU A 367 -1.96 -3.66 -0.36
N SER A 368 -2.22 -4.97 -0.40
CA SER A 368 -3.44 -5.55 0.19
C SER A 368 -3.53 -5.27 1.68
N LYS A 369 -2.43 -5.40 2.44
CA LYS A 369 -2.40 -5.04 3.86
C LYS A 369 -2.61 -3.54 4.08
N ILE A 370 -2.03 -2.70 3.23
CA ILE A 370 -2.27 -1.25 3.28
C ILE A 370 -3.76 -0.96 3.08
N LEU A 371 -4.40 -1.59 2.08
CA LEU A 371 -5.84 -1.42 1.85
C LEU A 371 -6.69 -1.87 3.05
N SER A 372 -6.36 -3.01 3.67
CA SER A 372 -7.03 -3.45 4.90
C SER A 372 -6.86 -2.44 6.03
N HIS A 373 -5.66 -1.92 6.26
CA HIS A 373 -5.42 -0.90 7.27
C HIS A 373 -6.16 0.42 6.98
N VAL A 374 -6.30 0.80 5.71
CA VAL A 374 -7.11 1.98 5.33
C VAL A 374 -8.59 1.73 5.62
N GLU A 375 -9.08 0.52 5.38
CA GLU A 375 -10.46 0.13 5.62
C GLU A 375 -10.79 0.05 7.12
N GLU A 376 -9.89 -0.54 7.92
CA GLU A 376 -10.06 -0.80 9.35
C GLU A 376 -9.64 0.39 10.24
N GLY A 377 -8.82 1.31 9.72
CA GLY A 377 -8.23 2.41 10.47
C GLY A 377 -9.27 3.34 11.12
N GLU A 378 -8.92 3.83 12.31
CA GLU A 378 -9.72 4.77 13.11
C GLU A 378 -9.62 6.19 12.54
N ILE A 379 -10.70 6.95 12.64
CA ILE A 379 -10.72 8.36 12.26
C ILE A 379 -10.35 9.19 13.48
N VAL A 380 -9.27 9.96 13.36
CA VAL A 380 -8.79 10.89 14.38
C VAL A 380 -8.75 12.31 13.82
N GLN A 381 -8.75 13.31 14.69
CA GLN A 381 -8.64 14.70 14.30
C GLN A 381 -7.17 15.13 14.25
N LEU A 382 -6.86 16.06 13.36
CA LEU A 382 -5.56 16.73 13.26
C LEU A 382 -5.78 18.23 13.21
N ASP A 383 -5.23 18.94 14.19
CA ASP A 383 -5.26 20.40 14.22
C ASP A 383 -4.45 20.96 13.04
N ARG A 384 -4.95 22.05 12.48
CA ARG A 384 -4.31 22.77 11.37
C ARG A 384 -4.27 24.26 11.68
N TRP A 385 -3.14 24.87 11.45
CA TRP A 385 -2.83 26.20 11.93
C TRP A 385 -2.62 27.20 10.81
N ASN A 386 -3.29 28.34 10.89
CA ASN A 386 -3.08 29.45 9.98
C ASN A 386 -1.78 30.19 10.31
N LEU A 387 -1.12 30.68 9.27
CA LEU A 387 0.00 31.61 9.32
C LEU A 387 -0.41 32.89 8.56
N GLN A 388 -0.69 33.94 9.29
CA GLN A 388 -0.96 35.27 8.72
C GLN A 388 0.27 36.15 8.88
N VAL A 389 0.78 36.66 7.77
CA VAL A 389 1.98 37.53 7.72
C VAL A 389 1.58 38.94 7.41
N ASP A 390 1.91 39.86 8.32
CA ASP A 390 1.81 41.28 8.13
C ASP A 390 3.23 41.86 7.98
N PRO A 391 3.68 42.23 6.76
CA PRO A 391 5.00 42.83 6.57
C PRO A 391 5.12 44.12 7.37
N LYS A 392 6.23 44.32 8.07
CA LYS A 392 6.51 45.62 8.69
C LYS A 392 6.98 46.60 7.60
N PRO A 393 6.43 47.82 7.52
CA PRO A 393 7.03 48.85 6.70
C PRO A 393 8.42 49.13 7.24
N GLU A 394 9.44 49.03 6.39
CA GLU A 394 10.84 49.23 6.72
C GLU A 394 11.10 50.61 7.26
N GLY A 395 11.48 50.74 8.51
CA GLY A 395 12.14 51.91 9.07
C GLY A 395 13.64 51.65 9.05
N ASN A 396 14.30 52.00 7.98
CA ASN A 396 15.70 52.20 7.63
C ASN A 396 16.11 51.42 6.39
N LEU A 397 16.38 52.15 5.34
CA LEU A 397 16.69 51.73 3.96
C LEU A 397 18.09 51.10 3.75
N GLU A 398 18.82 50.68 4.78
CA GLU A 398 20.26 50.41 4.64
C GLU A 398 20.67 48.97 4.34
N GLU A 399 19.80 47.96 4.44
CA GLU A 399 20.12 46.57 4.00
C GLU A 399 18.86 45.84 3.45
N LYS A 400 18.50 46.13 2.20
CA LYS A 400 17.57 45.24 1.49
C LYS A 400 18.29 43.95 1.16
N ASP A 401 17.93 42.91 1.87
CA ASP A 401 18.34 41.53 1.54
C ASP A 401 17.57 41.06 0.29
N GLU A 402 18.21 41.13 -0.88
CA GLU A 402 17.61 40.75 -2.17
C GLU A 402 17.13 39.27 -2.23
N THR A 403 17.54 38.43 -1.28
CA THR A 403 17.13 37.04 -1.20
C THR A 403 15.91 36.83 -0.30
N ALA A 404 15.43 37.87 0.40
CA ALA A 404 14.29 37.78 1.29
C ALA A 404 12.95 37.85 0.53
N THR A 405 11.96 37.12 1.01
CA THR A 405 10.59 37.11 0.48
C THR A 405 9.63 37.83 1.45
N ASP A 406 8.52 38.36 0.94
CA ASP A 406 7.45 38.96 1.75
C ASP A 406 6.35 38.00 2.14
N LYS A 407 6.44 36.71 1.70
CA LYS A 407 5.42 35.70 1.91
C LYS A 407 6.03 34.38 2.33
N LEU A 408 5.33 33.70 3.21
CA LEU A 408 5.63 32.30 3.52
C LEU A 408 5.28 31.38 2.34
N PRO A 409 5.95 30.23 2.19
CA PRO A 409 5.66 29.26 1.14
C PRO A 409 4.26 28.63 1.29
N LEU A 410 3.78 28.52 2.52
CA LEU A 410 2.45 28.01 2.86
C LEU A 410 1.81 28.94 3.91
N ASP A 411 0.49 29.08 3.84
CA ASP A 411 -0.33 29.85 4.79
C ASP A 411 -0.95 28.97 5.90
N VAL A 412 -0.68 27.66 5.85
CA VAL A 412 -1.17 26.68 6.83
C VAL A 412 -0.09 25.63 7.07
N PHE A 413 0.10 25.23 8.33
CA PHE A 413 0.91 24.07 8.67
C PHE A 413 0.08 23.00 9.40
N ASN A 414 0.51 21.78 9.26
CA ASN A 414 -0.08 20.58 9.84
C ASN A 414 0.87 19.90 10.85
N ASN A 415 2.18 20.04 10.62
CA ASN A 415 3.22 19.42 11.44
C ASN A 415 3.88 20.42 12.36
N TYR A 416 4.55 21.42 11.78
CA TYR A 416 5.26 22.45 12.55
C TYR A 416 5.63 23.66 11.68
N PHE A 417 5.82 24.78 12.37
CA PHE A 417 6.45 25.98 11.86
C PHE A 417 7.72 26.25 12.67
N SER A 418 8.82 26.59 12.01
CA SER A 418 10.07 26.83 12.72
C SER A 418 10.91 27.92 12.06
N LEU A 419 11.84 28.47 12.83
CA LEU A 419 12.76 29.52 12.38
C LEU A 419 14.15 29.33 12.98
N GLY A 420 15.16 29.74 12.23
CA GLY A 420 16.57 29.67 12.63
C GLY A 420 17.34 28.55 11.94
N PHE A 421 18.13 27.83 12.70
CA PHE A 421 19.09 26.84 12.22
C PHE A 421 18.49 25.74 11.33
N ASP A 422 17.40 25.09 11.78
CA ASP A 422 16.75 24.01 11.04
C ASP A 422 16.13 24.46 9.72
N ALA A 423 15.52 25.64 9.72
CA ALA A 423 14.97 26.25 8.50
C ALA A 423 16.08 26.60 7.50
N ARG A 424 17.24 27.05 7.98
CA ARG A 424 18.39 27.31 7.13
C ARG A 424 18.92 26.05 6.47
N VAL A 425 19.13 24.98 7.25
CA VAL A 425 19.55 23.68 6.70
C VAL A 425 18.55 23.16 5.66
N THR A 426 17.26 23.37 5.89
CA THR A 426 16.20 22.99 4.95
C THR A 426 16.26 23.85 3.67
N LEU A 427 16.57 25.15 3.79
CA LEU A 427 16.71 26.05 2.64
C LEU A 427 17.89 25.64 1.75
N GLU A 428 19.06 25.38 2.33
CA GLU A 428 20.25 24.91 1.60
C GLU A 428 20.01 23.57 0.91
N PHE A 429 19.26 22.67 1.56
CA PHE A 429 18.85 21.40 0.94
C PHE A 429 17.93 21.65 -0.27
N HIS A 430 16.97 22.56 -0.14
CA HIS A 430 16.02 22.90 -1.20
C HIS A 430 16.74 23.48 -2.43
N GLU A 431 17.59 24.46 -2.23
CA GLU A 431 18.41 25.08 -3.28
C GLU A 431 19.34 24.08 -3.97
N SER A 432 20.01 23.22 -3.16
CA SER A 432 20.89 22.19 -3.72
C SER A 432 20.14 21.14 -4.55
N ARG A 433 18.89 20.79 -4.14
CA ARG A 433 18.03 19.87 -4.86
C ARG A 433 17.51 20.47 -6.17
N GLU A 434 17.18 21.76 -6.18
CA GLU A 434 16.76 22.45 -7.40
C GLU A 434 17.92 22.58 -8.41
N ALA A 435 19.12 22.88 -7.93
CA ALA A 435 20.30 22.98 -8.76
C ALA A 435 20.74 21.62 -9.35
N ASN A 436 20.56 20.51 -8.63
CA ASN A 436 21.05 19.18 -9.02
C ASN A 436 20.03 18.07 -8.69
N PRO A 437 18.87 17.98 -9.33
CA PRO A 437 17.81 17.02 -8.97
C PRO A 437 18.24 15.56 -9.02
N GLU A 438 19.17 15.18 -9.90
CA GLU A 438 19.66 13.82 -10.08
C GLU A 438 20.47 13.30 -8.87
N LYS A 439 21.06 14.19 -8.07
CA LYS A 439 21.81 13.81 -6.86
C LYS A 439 20.87 13.41 -5.70
N PHE A 440 19.61 13.83 -5.74
CA PHE A 440 18.61 13.68 -4.67
C PHE A 440 17.56 12.60 -4.97
N ASN A 441 17.93 11.54 -5.67
CA ASN A 441 17.04 10.48 -6.13
C ASN A 441 16.83 9.32 -5.12
N SER A 442 17.38 9.40 -3.90
CA SER A 442 17.17 8.40 -2.87
C SER A 442 17.03 9.02 -1.47
N ARG A 443 16.22 8.38 -0.62
CA ARG A 443 16.02 8.80 0.79
C ARG A 443 17.32 8.84 1.59
N PHE A 444 18.21 7.88 1.33
CA PHE A 444 19.50 7.79 2.01
C PHE A 444 20.39 8.98 1.69
N ARG A 445 20.53 9.32 0.40
CA ARG A 445 21.30 10.50 -0.04
C ARG A 445 20.74 11.79 0.54
N ASN A 446 19.42 11.94 0.54
CA ASN A 446 18.77 13.10 1.11
C ASN A 446 19.09 13.24 2.61
N LYS A 447 19.00 12.14 3.40
CA LYS A 447 19.37 12.15 4.82
C LYS A 447 20.84 12.47 5.06
N MET A 448 21.74 11.93 4.23
CA MET A 448 23.18 12.22 4.32
C MET A 448 23.49 13.68 4.03
N PHE A 449 22.79 14.30 3.08
CA PHE A 449 22.92 15.71 2.79
C PHE A 449 22.50 16.58 3.97
N TYR A 450 21.34 16.32 4.56
CA TYR A 450 20.88 17.02 5.76
C TYR A 450 21.89 16.93 6.91
N ALA A 451 22.45 15.74 7.14
CA ALA A 451 23.46 15.55 8.17
C ALA A 451 24.76 16.33 7.87
N GLY A 452 25.20 16.35 6.61
CA GLY A 452 26.38 17.09 6.17
C GLY A 452 26.22 18.60 6.28
N THR A 453 25.09 19.14 5.84
CA THR A 453 24.77 20.57 5.92
C THR A 453 24.65 21.02 7.38
N ALA A 454 23.93 20.27 8.20
CA ALA A 454 23.81 20.55 9.62
C ALA A 454 25.18 20.57 10.33
N PHE A 455 26.10 19.67 9.96
CA PHE A 455 27.45 19.62 10.49
C PHE A 455 28.30 20.84 10.06
N SER A 456 28.19 21.24 8.79
CA SER A 456 28.86 22.43 8.24
C SER A 456 28.42 23.70 8.96
N ASP A 457 27.11 23.91 9.12
CA ASP A 457 26.54 25.06 9.80
C ASP A 457 26.82 25.09 11.30
N PHE A 458 26.92 23.89 11.93
CA PHE A 458 27.35 23.74 13.31
C PHE A 458 28.74 24.34 13.52
N LEU A 459 29.65 24.11 12.58
CA LEU A 459 31.01 24.67 12.65
C LEU A 459 31.05 26.18 12.38
N MET A 460 30.17 26.71 11.56
CA MET A 460 30.18 28.13 11.14
C MET A 460 29.46 29.07 12.12
N GLY A 461 28.65 28.57 13.05
CA GLY A 461 28.05 29.32 14.16
C GLY A 461 27.12 30.47 13.77
N SER A 462 26.46 30.41 12.63
CA SER A 462 25.78 31.51 11.97
C SER A 462 24.44 31.96 12.57
N SER A 463 23.84 31.23 13.51
CA SER A 463 22.52 31.53 14.08
C SER A 463 22.55 32.08 15.53
N LYS A 464 23.72 32.53 16.01
CA LYS A 464 23.93 32.92 17.43
C LYS A 464 23.07 34.11 17.92
N ASP A 465 22.50 34.90 17.03
CA ASP A 465 21.78 36.12 17.34
C ASP A 465 20.26 36.05 17.15
N LEU A 466 19.68 34.84 16.94
CA LEU A 466 18.24 34.68 16.69
C LEU A 466 17.40 35.40 17.77
N ALA A 467 17.71 35.15 19.05
CA ALA A 467 16.96 35.69 20.18
C ALA A 467 16.88 37.20 20.26
N LYS A 468 17.86 37.93 19.68
CA LYS A 468 17.86 39.40 19.65
C LYS A 468 16.88 39.98 18.65
N HIS A 469 16.46 39.22 17.66
CA HIS A 469 15.69 39.70 16.49
C HIS A 469 14.25 39.18 16.48
N ILE A 470 13.83 38.48 17.53
CA ILE A 470 12.46 37.96 17.62
C ILE A 470 11.78 38.41 18.91
N LYS A 471 10.48 38.66 18.80
CA LYS A 471 9.58 38.85 19.93
C LYS A 471 8.45 37.84 19.81
N VAL A 472 8.16 37.12 20.86
CA VAL A 472 7.15 36.03 20.88
C VAL A 472 6.19 36.25 22.01
N VAL A 473 4.90 36.32 21.68
CA VAL A 473 3.80 36.40 22.65
C VAL A 473 2.87 35.24 22.40
N CYS A 474 2.63 34.44 23.43
CA CYS A 474 1.77 33.26 23.39
C CYS A 474 0.61 33.41 24.36
N ASP A 475 -0.63 33.38 23.86
CA ASP A 475 -1.85 33.59 24.66
C ASP A 475 -1.78 34.85 25.55
N GLY A 476 -1.18 35.95 25.08
CA GLY A 476 -0.94 37.15 25.81
C GLY A 476 0.30 37.18 26.71
N THR A 477 0.98 36.07 26.92
CA THR A 477 2.21 35.93 27.69
C THR A 477 3.43 36.23 26.84
N ASP A 478 4.24 37.23 27.24
CA ASP A 478 5.50 37.57 26.54
C ASP A 478 6.62 36.59 26.91
N LEU A 479 6.99 35.73 25.97
CA LEU A 479 8.08 34.77 26.12
C LEU A 479 9.45 35.32 25.74
N THR A 480 9.53 36.53 25.26
CA THR A 480 10.77 37.15 24.75
C THR A 480 11.89 37.16 25.78
N PRO A 481 11.68 37.48 27.08
CA PRO A 481 12.75 37.39 28.10
C PRO A 481 13.30 35.95 28.24
N LYS A 482 12.41 34.97 28.35
CA LYS A 482 12.80 33.55 28.46
C LYS A 482 13.61 33.06 27.24
N ILE A 483 13.24 33.52 26.05
CA ILE A 483 13.97 33.21 24.80
C ILE A 483 15.32 33.91 24.76
N GLN A 484 15.41 35.15 25.26
CA GLN A 484 16.67 35.89 25.31
C GLN A 484 17.67 35.27 26.31
N ASP A 485 17.17 34.74 27.42
CA ASP A 485 18.01 34.03 28.41
C ASP A 485 18.51 32.68 27.86
N LEU A 486 17.66 31.91 27.21
CA LEU A 486 17.97 30.61 26.62
C LEU A 486 18.93 30.71 25.41
N LYS A 487 18.82 31.78 24.61
CA LYS A 487 19.59 32.01 23.37
C LYS A 487 19.50 30.83 22.37
N PRO A 488 18.30 30.39 22.00
CA PRO A 488 18.15 29.26 21.12
C PRO A 488 18.70 29.55 19.71
N GLN A 489 19.18 28.48 19.04
CA GLN A 489 19.58 28.53 17.63
C GLN A 489 18.38 28.31 16.69
N CYS A 490 17.33 27.69 17.22
CA CYS A 490 16.11 27.35 16.49
C CYS A 490 14.93 27.43 17.46
N LEU A 491 13.80 27.97 16.97
CA LEU A 491 12.51 27.97 17.66
C LEU A 491 11.50 27.22 16.82
N VAL A 492 10.78 26.28 17.45
CA VAL A 492 9.79 25.41 16.79
C VAL A 492 8.43 25.57 17.46
N PHE A 493 7.39 25.78 16.64
CA PHE A 493 5.98 25.71 17.01
C PHE A 493 5.45 24.37 16.46
N LEU A 494 5.26 23.41 17.35
CA LEU A 494 5.03 22.02 17.02
C LEU A 494 3.56 21.63 17.25
N ASN A 495 2.93 21.02 16.25
CA ASN A 495 1.55 20.51 16.32
C ASN A 495 1.50 19.00 16.56
N ILE A 496 2.48 18.26 16.09
CA ILE A 496 2.51 16.79 16.16
C ILE A 496 3.70 16.31 16.98
N PRO A 497 3.61 15.16 17.68
CA PRO A 497 4.68 14.70 18.58
C PRO A 497 5.98 14.24 17.87
N ARG A 498 6.04 14.36 16.54
CA ARG A 498 7.20 13.93 15.74
C ARG A 498 7.82 15.09 14.97
N TYR A 499 9.15 15.09 14.90
CA TYR A 499 9.95 16.12 14.26
C TYR A 499 11.24 15.50 13.67
N CYS A 500 11.80 16.09 12.63
CA CYS A 500 13.07 15.67 12.01
C CYS A 500 13.21 14.15 11.82
N ALA A 501 12.26 13.54 11.07
CA ALA A 501 12.23 12.11 10.75
C ALA A 501 11.98 11.19 11.95
N GLY A 502 11.20 11.64 12.93
CA GLY A 502 10.61 10.83 13.97
C GLY A 502 11.13 11.04 15.39
N THR A 503 12.00 12.02 15.60
CA THR A 503 12.41 12.42 16.97
C THR A 503 11.23 12.96 17.76
N MET A 504 11.34 13.00 19.08
CA MET A 504 10.31 13.51 20.00
C MET A 504 10.85 14.75 20.73
N PRO A 505 10.79 15.93 20.12
CA PRO A 505 11.46 17.10 20.63
C PRO A 505 10.85 17.67 21.91
N TRP A 506 9.58 17.37 22.20
CA TRP A 506 8.92 17.71 23.47
C TRP A 506 9.33 16.80 24.63
N GLY A 507 9.89 15.61 24.34
CA GLY A 507 10.25 14.60 25.34
C GLY A 507 9.11 13.62 25.64
N ASN A 508 9.33 12.72 26.61
CA ASN A 508 8.33 11.71 26.95
C ASN A 508 7.20 12.28 27.82
N PRO A 509 5.94 11.85 27.59
CA PRO A 509 4.85 12.17 28.50
C PRO A 509 5.15 11.54 29.87
N GLY A 510 5.16 12.32 30.91
CA GLY A 510 5.33 11.84 32.30
C GLY A 510 6.62 12.28 33.01
N GLU A 511 7.57 12.90 32.31
CA GLU A 511 8.79 13.42 32.94
C GLU A 511 8.63 14.80 33.60
N HIS A 512 7.52 15.52 33.34
CA HIS A 512 7.26 16.85 33.87
C HIS A 512 5.79 17.08 34.20
N HIS A 513 5.51 17.58 35.38
CA HIS A 513 4.15 17.89 35.86
C HIS A 513 3.65 19.28 35.42
N ASP A 514 4.52 20.11 34.79
CA ASP A 514 4.21 21.51 34.48
C ASP A 514 3.50 21.74 33.16
N PHE A 515 3.41 20.71 32.31
CA PHE A 515 2.79 20.78 30.98
C PHE A 515 1.80 19.62 30.76
N GLU A 516 0.75 19.90 30.01
CA GLU A 516 -0.19 18.88 29.58
C GLU A 516 0.48 17.89 28.59
N PRO A 517 0.00 16.62 28.54
CA PRO A 517 0.50 15.67 27.57
C PRO A 517 0.31 16.18 26.12
N GLN A 518 1.36 16.13 25.31
CA GLN A 518 1.31 16.55 23.92
C GLN A 518 0.29 15.76 23.11
N ARG A 519 -0.58 16.49 22.38
CA ARG A 519 -1.59 15.95 21.47
C ARG A 519 -1.52 16.70 20.15
N HIS A 520 -2.25 16.23 19.14
CA HIS A 520 -2.37 16.83 17.81
C HIS A 520 -3.84 17.17 17.46
N ASP A 521 -4.72 17.11 18.47
CA ASP A 521 -6.17 17.27 18.32
C ASP A 521 -6.81 18.09 19.47
N ASP A 522 -6.01 18.84 20.23
CA ASP A 522 -6.45 19.59 21.42
C ASP A 522 -6.46 21.12 21.25
N GLY A 523 -6.12 21.59 20.06
CA GLY A 523 -6.02 23.01 19.73
C GLY A 523 -4.86 23.72 20.46
N CYS A 524 -3.78 23.00 20.83
CA CYS A 524 -2.58 23.54 21.43
C CYS A 524 -1.34 23.31 20.57
N LEU A 525 -0.39 24.24 20.62
CA LEU A 525 0.95 24.15 20.06
C LEU A 525 1.98 24.06 21.15
N GLU A 526 2.97 23.21 20.99
CA GLU A 526 4.18 23.20 21.81
C GLU A 526 5.21 24.18 21.26
N VAL A 527 5.69 25.07 22.12
CA VAL A 527 6.77 26.02 21.80
C VAL A 527 8.07 25.51 22.37
N ILE A 528 9.04 25.21 21.49
CA ILE A 528 10.30 24.56 21.84
C ILE A 528 11.48 25.43 21.37
N GLY A 529 12.41 25.71 22.29
CA GLY A 529 13.69 26.30 21.97
C GLY A 529 14.80 25.25 21.88
N PHE A 530 15.61 25.31 20.85
CA PHE A 530 16.76 24.42 20.71
C PHE A 530 18.07 25.21 20.82
N THR A 531 18.88 24.80 21.79
CA THR A 531 20.29 25.19 21.84
C THR A 531 21.15 24.27 20.97
N MET A 532 22.42 24.61 20.75
CA MET A 532 23.31 23.73 19.99
C MET A 532 23.42 22.33 20.63
N THR A 533 23.45 22.29 21.94
CA THR A 533 23.56 21.04 22.73
C THR A 533 22.31 20.18 22.55
N SER A 534 21.11 20.77 22.66
CA SER A 534 19.85 20.03 22.52
C SER A 534 19.60 19.59 21.09
N LEU A 535 20.04 20.37 20.08
CA LEU A 535 20.00 19.95 18.67
C LEU A 535 20.89 18.73 18.40
N ALA A 536 22.11 18.72 18.96
CA ALA A 536 23.01 17.58 18.84
C ALA A 536 22.47 16.33 19.53
N ALA A 537 21.81 16.49 20.69
CA ALA A 537 21.23 15.39 21.44
C ALA A 537 19.93 14.84 20.82
N LEU A 538 19.24 15.60 19.97
CA LEU A 538 17.92 15.24 19.43
C LEU A 538 17.91 13.88 18.71
N GLN A 539 18.96 13.54 17.94
CA GLN A 539 19.04 12.28 17.19
C GLN A 539 19.32 11.04 18.06
N VAL A 540 19.79 11.25 19.28
CA VAL A 540 20.07 10.19 20.28
C VAL A 540 19.00 10.12 21.37
N GLY A 541 17.85 10.74 21.16
CA GLY A 541 16.70 10.69 22.08
C GLY A 541 16.61 11.86 23.06
N GLY A 542 17.46 12.90 22.92
CA GLY A 542 17.32 14.15 23.67
C GLY A 542 16.11 14.96 23.21
N HIS A 543 15.78 16.00 23.95
CA HIS A 543 14.68 16.92 23.67
C HIS A 543 15.16 18.37 23.69
N GLY A 544 14.30 19.29 23.21
CA GLY A 544 14.52 20.74 23.32
C GLY A 544 14.06 21.29 24.66
N GLU A 545 14.29 22.59 24.87
CA GLU A 545 13.78 23.29 26.03
C GLU A 545 12.32 23.65 25.84
N ARG A 546 11.45 23.19 26.72
CA ARG A 546 10.01 23.45 26.72
C ARG A 546 9.77 24.89 27.17
N LEU A 547 9.26 25.72 26.28
CA LEU A 547 9.02 27.13 26.57
C LEU A 547 7.57 27.37 27.02
N HIS A 548 6.61 26.87 26.24
CA HIS A 548 5.20 27.09 26.52
C HIS A 548 4.30 26.13 25.73
N GLN A 549 3.03 26.00 26.15
CA GLN A 549 1.93 25.45 25.35
C GLN A 549 0.91 26.56 25.14
N CYS A 550 0.39 26.77 23.90
CA CYS A 550 -0.46 27.89 23.60
C CYS A 550 -1.43 27.62 22.44
N ARG A 551 -2.45 28.45 22.34
CA ARG A 551 -3.50 28.41 21.31
C ARG A 551 -3.33 29.51 20.27
N GLU A 552 -2.65 30.57 20.59
CA GLU A 552 -2.39 31.73 19.72
C GLU A 552 -0.96 32.20 19.90
N VAL A 553 -0.29 32.55 18.79
CA VAL A 553 1.06 33.09 18.81
C VAL A 553 1.13 34.38 17.97
N VAL A 554 1.81 35.39 18.51
CA VAL A 554 2.24 36.58 17.78
C VAL A 554 3.75 36.60 17.79
N LEU A 555 4.35 36.29 16.64
CA LEU A 555 5.80 36.32 16.42
C LEU A 555 6.16 37.57 15.62
N THR A 556 7.05 38.35 16.14
CA THR A 556 7.54 39.59 15.44
C THR A 556 9.03 39.46 15.18
N THR A 557 9.46 39.67 13.96
CA THR A 557 10.87 39.70 13.57
C THR A 557 11.36 41.11 13.23
N SER A 558 12.62 41.44 13.51
CA SER A 558 13.22 42.72 13.20
C SER A 558 14.12 42.71 11.98
N LYS A 559 14.45 41.55 11.43
CA LYS A 559 15.23 41.34 10.20
C LYS A 559 14.76 40.13 9.43
N ALA A 560 15.31 39.91 8.25
CA ALA A 560 15.07 38.73 7.46
C ALA A 560 15.66 37.46 8.18
N ILE A 561 14.83 36.41 8.35
CA ILE A 561 15.18 35.18 9.07
C ILE A 561 14.76 33.99 8.22
N PRO A 562 15.62 32.93 8.13
CA PRO A 562 15.20 31.64 7.57
C PRO A 562 14.08 31.03 8.39
N MET A 563 13.00 30.63 7.70
CA MET A 563 11.81 30.01 8.27
C MET A 563 11.41 28.81 7.41
N GLN A 564 10.67 27.89 7.98
CA GLN A 564 10.07 26.80 7.23
C GLN A 564 8.66 26.46 7.75
N VAL A 565 7.82 26.03 6.83
CA VAL A 565 6.44 25.59 7.08
C VAL A 565 6.30 24.16 6.57
N ASP A 566 6.10 23.16 7.46
CA ASP A 566 6.01 21.74 7.11
C ASP A 566 7.15 21.22 6.21
N GLY A 567 8.37 21.78 6.35
CA GLY A 567 9.54 21.43 5.56
C GLY A 567 9.72 22.22 4.25
N GLU A 568 8.85 23.18 3.95
CA GLU A 568 9.01 24.13 2.82
C GLU A 568 9.68 25.41 3.34
N PRO A 569 10.92 25.70 2.93
CA PRO A 569 11.70 26.78 3.50
C PRO A 569 11.52 28.11 2.75
N CYS A 570 11.81 29.20 3.45
CA CYS A 570 11.99 30.52 2.86
C CYS A 570 12.91 31.38 3.76
N LYS A 571 13.32 32.51 3.25
CA LYS A 571 13.91 33.57 4.05
C LYS A 571 12.93 34.75 4.08
N LEU A 572 12.16 34.87 5.17
CA LEU A 572 11.11 35.89 5.31
C LEU A 572 11.68 37.21 5.83
N GLY A 573 11.30 38.33 5.21
CA GLY A 573 11.63 39.67 5.64
C GLY A 573 11.06 40.03 7.01
N ALA A 574 11.44 41.20 7.56
CA ALA A 574 10.93 41.65 8.86
C ALA A 574 9.40 41.75 8.85
N SER A 575 8.74 41.05 9.77
CA SER A 575 7.29 40.83 9.72
C SER A 575 6.69 40.54 11.10
N CYS A 576 5.36 40.65 11.18
CA CYS A 576 4.56 40.15 12.29
C CYS A 576 3.78 38.95 11.78
N ILE A 577 3.99 37.77 12.38
CA ILE A 577 3.35 36.53 12.03
C ILE A 577 2.38 36.15 13.14
N ARG A 578 1.10 35.95 12.78
CA ARG A 578 0.07 35.46 13.69
C ARG A 578 -0.21 34.00 13.39
N ILE A 579 -0.16 33.19 14.42
CA ILE A 579 -0.49 31.75 14.35
C ILE A 579 -1.78 31.54 15.13
N SER A 580 -2.76 30.91 14.49
CA SER A 580 -4.05 30.62 15.11
C SER A 580 -4.65 29.32 14.54
N LEU A 581 -5.48 28.64 15.34
CA LEU A 581 -6.14 27.42 14.90
C LEU A 581 -7.06 27.72 13.70
N ARG A 582 -6.88 26.95 12.62
CA ARG A 582 -7.71 27.05 11.41
C ARG A 582 -8.94 26.15 11.49
N ASN A 583 -8.72 24.87 11.59
CA ASN A 583 -9.72 23.80 11.64
C ASN A 583 -9.06 22.49 12.05
N GLN A 584 -9.88 21.45 12.15
CA GLN A 584 -9.41 20.08 12.32
C GLN A 584 -9.67 19.26 11.05
N ALA A 585 -8.70 18.45 10.63
CA ALA A 585 -8.83 17.53 9.51
C ALA A 585 -9.11 16.11 10.00
N ASN A 586 -9.98 15.39 9.28
CA ASN A 586 -10.18 13.96 9.51
C ASN A 586 -9.01 13.16 8.94
N MET A 587 -8.32 12.42 9.79
CA MET A 587 -7.21 11.55 9.38
C MET A 587 -7.53 10.10 9.70
N VAL A 588 -6.98 9.17 8.91
CA VAL A 588 -7.06 7.74 9.22
C VAL A 588 -5.79 7.34 9.96
N GLN A 589 -5.92 6.97 11.22
CA GLN A 589 -4.85 6.39 12.01
C GLN A 589 -4.80 4.88 11.80
N LYS A 590 -3.61 4.35 11.50
CA LYS A 590 -3.40 2.91 11.41
C LYS A 590 -3.51 2.30 12.81
N THR A 591 -4.46 1.38 12.98
CA THR A 591 -4.64 0.65 14.24
C THR A 591 -3.37 -0.13 14.57
N LYS A 592 -2.83 0.08 15.76
CA LYS A 592 -1.77 -0.79 16.27
C LYS A 592 -2.42 -2.14 16.50
N ARG A 593 -1.98 -3.20 15.80
CA ARG A 593 -2.31 -4.56 16.23
C ARG A 593 -1.83 -4.64 17.67
N ARG A 594 -2.73 -4.71 18.61
CA ARG A 594 -2.42 -5.22 19.93
C ARG A 594 -1.91 -6.64 19.66
N ASN A 595 -0.63 -6.89 19.91
CA ASN A 595 -0.18 -8.25 20.07
C ASN A 595 -1.20 -8.89 20.98
N SER A 596 -1.79 -10.00 20.57
CA SER A 596 -2.92 -10.66 21.21
C SER A 596 -2.52 -11.37 22.51
N MET A 597 -1.86 -10.66 23.39
CA MET A 597 -1.97 -10.85 24.84
C MET A 597 -2.91 -9.74 25.29
N PRO A 598 -4.14 -10.03 25.69
CA PRO A 598 -4.90 -9.06 26.42
C PRO A 598 -4.09 -8.73 27.65
N VAL A 599 -3.53 -7.52 27.69
CA VAL A 599 -3.16 -6.91 28.97
C VAL A 599 -4.51 -6.77 29.65
N LEU A 600 -4.82 -7.73 30.51
CA LEU A 600 -5.91 -7.62 31.46
C LEU A 600 -5.63 -6.32 32.20
N ASN A 601 -6.38 -5.28 31.86
CA ASN A 601 -6.42 -4.08 32.66
C ASN A 601 -6.99 -4.56 34.00
N ASP A 602 -6.23 -4.49 35.06
CA ASP A 602 -6.55 -4.96 36.41
C ASP A 602 -7.83 -4.36 37.01
N GLN A 603 -8.58 -3.58 36.23
CA GLN A 603 -9.79 -2.88 36.67
C GLN A 603 -11.11 -3.39 36.05
N GLN A 604 -11.09 -4.38 35.15
CA GLN A 604 -12.34 -5.00 34.69
C GLN A 604 -12.54 -6.34 35.42
N PRO A 605 -13.62 -6.53 36.16
CA PRO A 605 -13.90 -7.82 36.76
C PRO A 605 -14.05 -8.87 35.67
N ILE A 606 -13.21 -9.88 35.71
CA ILE A 606 -13.31 -11.06 34.85
C ILE A 606 -14.70 -11.68 35.12
N PRO A 607 -15.53 -11.92 34.08
CA PRO A 607 -16.80 -12.58 34.31
C PRO A 607 -16.51 -13.94 34.95
N GLU A 608 -17.11 -14.16 36.10
CA GLU A 608 -16.93 -15.39 36.91
C GLU A 608 -17.27 -16.66 36.14
N ARG A 609 -18.05 -16.56 35.06
CA ARG A 609 -18.44 -17.67 34.20
C ARG A 609 -18.55 -17.27 32.75
N LEU A 610 -17.83 -17.96 31.88
CA LEU A 610 -17.98 -17.89 30.43
C LEU A 610 -18.84 -19.09 29.98
N ARG A 611 -19.96 -18.82 29.32
CA ARG A 611 -20.84 -19.85 28.79
C ARG A 611 -20.59 -20.01 27.30
N ILE A 612 -20.08 -21.16 26.88
CA ILE A 612 -19.82 -21.48 25.47
C ILE A 612 -20.78 -22.59 25.06
N ARG A 613 -21.54 -22.33 24.00
CA ARG A 613 -22.37 -23.34 23.36
C ARG A 613 -21.60 -24.00 22.23
N VAL A 614 -21.46 -25.31 22.29
CA VAL A 614 -20.77 -26.10 21.28
C VAL A 614 -21.77 -27.02 20.59
N SER A 615 -21.92 -26.87 19.29
CA SER A 615 -22.82 -27.68 18.48
C SER A 615 -22.01 -28.64 17.58
N ARG A 616 -22.52 -29.82 17.39
CA ARG A 616 -21.92 -30.89 16.60
C ARG A 616 -22.81 -31.29 15.43
N ILE A 617 -22.22 -31.41 14.25
CA ILE A 617 -22.91 -31.88 13.05
C ILE A 617 -22.03 -32.92 12.32
N GLY A 618 -22.62 -33.87 11.65
CA GLY A 618 -21.92 -34.82 10.78
C GLY A 618 -21.36 -34.07 9.53
N MET A 619 -20.17 -34.50 9.08
CA MET A 619 -19.57 -33.87 7.87
C MET A 619 -20.46 -34.02 6.63
N HIS A 620 -21.17 -35.16 6.51
CA HIS A 620 -22.11 -35.39 5.43
C HIS A 620 -23.29 -34.40 5.47
N ASP A 621 -23.84 -34.18 6.66
CA ASP A 621 -24.98 -33.28 6.86
C ASP A 621 -24.55 -31.83 6.68
N TYR A 622 -23.34 -31.48 7.12
CA TYR A 622 -22.73 -30.16 6.91
C TYR A 622 -22.56 -29.83 5.43
N GLU A 623 -22.10 -30.79 4.64
CA GLU A 623 -21.98 -30.63 3.19
C GLU A 623 -23.35 -30.59 2.49
N ALA A 624 -24.30 -31.40 2.93
CA ALA A 624 -25.67 -31.46 2.39
C ALA A 624 -26.45 -30.15 2.63
N LEU A 625 -26.18 -29.47 3.75
CA LEU A 625 -26.78 -28.15 4.08
C LEU A 625 -26.14 -26.98 3.33
N HIS A 626 -25.19 -27.24 2.43
CA HIS A 626 -24.49 -26.23 1.64
C HIS A 626 -23.91 -25.07 2.46
N TYR A 627 -23.43 -25.36 3.67
CA TYR A 627 -22.86 -24.37 4.60
C TYR A 627 -23.84 -23.23 4.99
N ASP A 628 -25.14 -23.47 4.95
CA ASP A 628 -26.15 -22.51 5.35
C ASP A 628 -26.15 -22.38 6.87
N LYS A 629 -25.70 -21.22 7.37
CA LYS A 629 -25.58 -20.96 8.82
C LYS A 629 -26.91 -21.02 9.56
N GLU A 630 -28.02 -20.66 8.94
CA GLU A 630 -29.34 -20.66 9.59
C GLU A 630 -29.87 -22.08 9.76
N LYS A 631 -29.67 -22.93 8.77
CA LYS A 631 -30.01 -24.36 8.84
C LYS A 631 -29.10 -25.14 9.78
N LEU A 632 -27.83 -24.69 9.92
CA LEU A 632 -26.88 -25.29 10.84
C LEU A 632 -27.15 -24.96 12.31
N LYS A 633 -27.91 -23.92 12.62
CA LYS A 633 -28.33 -23.61 14.01
C LYS A 633 -29.17 -24.70 14.67
N GLU A 634 -29.84 -25.53 13.88
CA GLU A 634 -30.63 -26.68 14.35
C GLU A 634 -29.79 -27.93 14.58
N ALA A 635 -28.47 -27.85 14.33
CA ALA A 635 -27.54 -28.95 14.54
C ALA A 635 -27.47 -29.40 16.01
N TYR A 636 -27.11 -30.66 16.25
CA TYR A 636 -27.06 -31.28 17.57
C TYR A 636 -26.19 -30.52 18.57
N GLU A 637 -26.79 -30.08 19.69
CA GLU A 637 -26.07 -29.45 20.79
C GLU A 637 -25.36 -30.51 21.64
N ILE A 638 -24.04 -30.34 21.87
CA ILE A 638 -23.26 -31.25 22.72
C ILE A 638 -23.35 -30.88 24.19
N GLY A 639 -23.66 -29.60 24.49
CA GLY A 639 -23.80 -29.09 25.83
C GLY A 639 -23.35 -27.65 25.99
N THR A 640 -23.65 -27.06 27.13
CA THR A 640 -23.18 -25.74 27.53
C THR A 640 -22.08 -25.90 28.59
N GLN A 641 -20.97 -25.25 28.43
CA GLN A 641 -19.88 -25.29 29.39
C GLN A 641 -19.76 -23.95 30.12
N ASP A 642 -19.86 -23.99 31.45
CA ASP A 642 -19.61 -22.84 32.32
C ASP A 642 -18.13 -22.79 32.69
N GLY A 643 -17.44 -21.76 32.29
CA GLY A 643 -15.99 -21.65 32.41
C GLY A 643 -15.52 -20.99 33.71
N ALA A 644 -15.59 -21.70 34.84
CA ALA A 644 -14.79 -21.30 36.02
C ALA A 644 -13.50 -22.11 36.18
N LYS A 645 -13.33 -23.22 35.47
CA LYS A 645 -12.09 -24.00 35.31
C LYS A 645 -12.14 -24.61 33.92
N PRO A 646 -11.09 -24.52 33.08
CA PRO A 646 -11.08 -25.17 31.79
C PRO A 646 -11.10 -26.69 31.99
N LYS A 647 -12.26 -27.28 31.86
CA LYS A 647 -12.36 -28.72 31.63
C LYS A 647 -12.02 -28.91 30.15
N THR A 648 -10.84 -29.34 29.87
CA THR A 648 -10.44 -29.86 28.56
C THR A 648 -11.47 -30.86 28.07
N LEU A 649 -12.17 -30.53 27.00
CA LEU A 649 -12.93 -31.52 26.24
C LEU A 649 -11.92 -32.60 25.81
N SER A 650 -12.04 -33.80 26.40
CA SER A 650 -11.13 -34.90 26.11
C SER A 650 -11.12 -35.14 24.61
N CYS A 651 -9.95 -35.04 23.96
CA CYS A 651 -9.73 -35.31 22.54
C CYS A 651 -10.22 -36.69 22.10
N GLN A 652 -10.47 -37.62 23.03
CA GLN A 652 -10.98 -38.95 22.76
C GLN A 652 -12.42 -38.98 22.20
N LYS A 653 -13.17 -37.85 22.28
CA LYS A 653 -14.55 -37.76 21.75
C LYS A 653 -14.61 -37.04 20.39
N LEU A 654 -13.49 -36.62 19.85
CA LEU A 654 -13.44 -35.94 18.57
C LEU A 654 -13.18 -37.00 17.47
N SER A 655 -14.19 -37.27 16.67
CA SER A 655 -14.05 -38.09 15.47
C SER A 655 -13.77 -37.15 14.27
N PRO A 656 -12.86 -37.51 13.34
CA PRO A 656 -12.64 -36.75 12.12
C PRO A 656 -13.84 -36.66 11.18
N LYS A 657 -14.92 -37.38 11.52
CA LYS A 657 -16.21 -37.33 10.82
C LYS A 657 -17.16 -36.22 11.32
N TRP A 658 -16.74 -35.42 12.30
CA TRP A 658 -17.57 -34.37 12.90
C TRP A 658 -16.91 -33.01 12.72
N CYS A 659 -17.74 -32.03 12.37
CA CYS A 659 -17.39 -30.59 12.37
C CYS A 659 -18.00 -29.94 13.61
N PHE A 660 -17.26 -29.03 14.26
CA PHE A 660 -17.74 -28.27 15.40
C PHE A 660 -18.07 -26.86 14.94
N LEU A 661 -19.26 -26.40 15.29
CA LEU A 661 -19.74 -25.05 15.00
C LEU A 661 -19.79 -24.30 16.33
N ASP A 662 -18.94 -23.29 16.45
CA ASP A 662 -18.93 -22.39 17.60
C ASP A 662 -19.91 -21.27 17.36
N TYR A 663 -20.96 -21.19 18.20
CA TYR A 663 -21.88 -20.07 18.27
C TYR A 663 -21.64 -19.33 19.58
N PRO A 664 -21.09 -18.11 19.56
CA PRO A 664 -21.13 -17.26 20.72
C PRO A 664 -22.57 -16.76 20.90
N GLU A 665 -23.33 -17.39 21.75
CA GLU A 665 -24.56 -16.81 22.29
C GLU A 665 -24.15 -15.63 23.15
N LEU A 666 -24.27 -14.42 22.62
CA LEU A 666 -24.29 -13.18 23.41
C LEU A 666 -25.56 -13.17 24.26
N VAL A 667 -25.50 -13.77 25.45
CA VAL A 667 -26.42 -13.43 26.51
C VAL A 667 -26.15 -11.98 26.87
N ARG A 668 -27.01 -11.08 26.38
CA ARG A 668 -26.99 -9.67 26.73
C ARG A 668 -27.27 -9.54 28.22
N THR A 669 -26.24 -9.52 29.01
CA THR A 669 -26.20 -8.76 30.24
C THR A 669 -25.09 -7.76 30.12
N GLN A 670 -25.49 -6.54 29.87
CA GLN A 670 -24.74 -5.29 29.92
C GLN A 670 -23.22 -5.45 30.19
N THR A 671 -22.40 -5.56 29.18
CA THR A 671 -21.05 -5.01 29.16
C THR A 671 -20.54 -4.96 27.70
N VAL A 672 -19.91 -3.85 27.40
CA VAL A 672 -19.38 -3.42 26.12
C VAL A 672 -18.58 -4.53 25.43
N GLY A 673 -19.02 -4.93 24.23
CA GLY A 673 -18.43 -6.00 23.47
C GLY A 673 -17.08 -5.64 22.85
N THR A 674 -16.13 -6.52 23.03
CA THR A 674 -15.02 -6.67 22.10
C THR A 674 -15.24 -7.97 21.32
N SER A 675 -15.39 -7.83 20.00
CA SER A 675 -15.44 -8.94 19.07
C SER A 675 -14.10 -9.67 19.10
N ALA A 676 -14.03 -10.77 19.84
CA ALA A 676 -12.92 -11.72 19.73
C ALA A 676 -13.34 -12.83 18.77
N MET A 677 -12.54 -13.07 17.74
CA MET A 677 -12.60 -14.31 17.00
C MET A 677 -12.32 -15.48 17.95
N PRO A 678 -13.03 -16.61 17.81
CA PRO A 678 -12.72 -17.79 18.60
C PRO A 678 -11.33 -18.30 18.25
N ASP A 679 -10.48 -18.35 19.25
CA ASP A 679 -9.18 -18.98 19.15
C ASP A 679 -9.35 -20.49 18.96
N LEU A 680 -8.55 -21.03 18.07
CA LEU A 680 -8.31 -22.47 17.98
C LEU A 680 -7.96 -23.00 19.37
N VAL A 681 -8.60 -24.09 19.75
CA VAL A 681 -8.33 -24.80 21.00
C VAL A 681 -6.85 -25.17 21.00
N ASP A 682 -6.07 -24.46 21.76
CA ASP A 682 -4.68 -24.83 22.03
C ASP A 682 -4.66 -26.14 22.78
N VAL A 683 -3.99 -27.12 22.20
CA VAL A 683 -3.62 -28.34 22.88
C VAL A 683 -2.62 -27.95 23.96
N PRO A 684 -2.90 -28.13 25.25
CA PRO A 684 -1.93 -27.79 26.28
C PRO A 684 -0.77 -28.77 26.22
N SER A 685 0.39 -28.28 25.79
CA SER A 685 1.65 -28.93 26.07
C SER A 685 1.96 -28.77 27.55
N THR A 686 1.69 -29.77 28.34
CA THR A 686 2.20 -29.89 29.70
C THR A 686 3.71 -30.06 29.67
N PRO A 687 4.49 -29.21 30.31
CA PRO A 687 5.87 -29.54 30.57
C PRO A 687 5.96 -30.28 31.87
N THR A 688 5.90 -31.61 31.80
CA THR A 688 6.46 -32.43 32.87
C THR A 688 7.98 -32.33 32.77
N LYS A 689 8.59 -31.61 33.67
CA LYS A 689 10.04 -31.66 33.88
C LYS A 689 10.40 -33.07 34.34
N GLN A 690 10.74 -33.93 33.39
CA GLN A 690 11.58 -35.08 33.63
C GLN A 690 12.95 -34.76 33.03
N HIS A 691 13.98 -34.86 33.84
CA HIS A 691 15.36 -34.84 33.42
C HIS A 691 15.58 -35.83 32.30
N LEU A 692 15.66 -35.40 31.07
CA LEU A 692 16.15 -36.15 29.94
C LEU A 692 17.62 -35.80 29.73
N PRO A 693 18.46 -36.75 29.36
CA PRO A 693 19.88 -36.52 29.12
C PRO A 693 20.06 -35.52 27.97
N LEU A 694 21.14 -34.73 28.03
CA LEU A 694 21.56 -33.75 27.01
C LEU A 694 21.35 -34.30 25.60
N PRO A 695 20.71 -33.55 24.70
CA PRO A 695 20.45 -34.03 23.35
C PRO A 695 21.76 -34.22 22.60
N ILE A 696 22.02 -35.44 22.19
CA ILE A 696 23.12 -35.80 21.31
C ILE A 696 22.83 -35.19 19.95
N SER A 697 23.83 -34.49 19.37
CA SER A 697 23.74 -33.93 18.03
C SER A 697 23.23 -34.95 17.03
N PRO A 698 22.37 -34.57 16.05
CA PRO A 698 21.84 -35.53 15.06
C PRO A 698 22.96 -36.30 14.40
N PRO A 699 22.85 -37.64 14.21
CA PRO A 699 23.95 -38.47 13.69
C PRO A 699 24.37 -38.11 12.26
N SER A 700 23.57 -37.38 11.48
CA SER A 700 23.92 -36.80 10.17
C SER A 700 24.78 -35.51 10.24
N THR A 701 24.80 -34.86 11.39
CA THR A 701 25.58 -33.63 11.59
C THR A 701 27.09 -33.77 11.41
N PRO A 702 27.77 -34.84 11.96
CA PRO A 702 29.18 -35.05 11.75
C PRO A 702 29.52 -35.24 10.26
N ALA A 703 28.74 -35.97 9.49
CA ALA A 703 28.96 -36.21 8.07
C ALA A 703 28.83 -34.86 7.28
N ALA A 704 27.86 -34.01 7.62
CA ALA A 704 27.70 -32.71 7.02
C ALA A 704 28.86 -31.75 7.38
N LYS A 705 29.34 -31.75 8.63
CA LYS A 705 30.47 -30.97 9.11
C LYS A 705 31.80 -31.38 8.44
N ASN A 706 31.97 -32.65 8.20
CA ASN A 706 33.20 -33.21 7.61
C ASN A 706 33.17 -33.30 6.07
N ASN A 707 32.12 -32.77 5.44
CA ASN A 707 31.92 -32.79 3.99
C ASN A 707 31.95 -34.24 3.40
N ASP A 708 31.52 -35.22 4.17
CA ASP A 708 31.44 -36.63 3.72
C ASP A 708 30.07 -36.89 3.09
N PHE A 709 29.96 -36.65 1.79
CA PHE A 709 28.72 -36.79 1.05
C PHE A 709 28.22 -38.26 1.00
N SER A 710 29.13 -39.22 0.88
CA SER A 710 28.78 -40.63 0.79
C SER A 710 28.12 -41.12 2.08
N LYS A 711 28.75 -40.82 3.21
CA LYS A 711 28.25 -41.18 4.55
C LYS A 711 26.98 -40.40 4.90
N PHE A 712 26.85 -39.11 4.46
CA PHE A 712 25.66 -38.33 4.66
C PHE A 712 24.46 -38.95 3.94
N LYS A 713 24.63 -39.39 2.69
CA LYS A 713 23.61 -40.01 1.86
C LYS A 713 23.20 -41.37 2.41
N GLU A 714 24.15 -42.15 2.95
CA GLU A 714 23.89 -43.41 3.62
C GLU A 714 23.03 -43.25 4.88
N LEU A 715 23.36 -42.24 5.72
CA LEU A 715 22.61 -41.92 6.94
C LEU A 715 21.17 -41.47 6.62
N HIS A 716 20.98 -40.67 5.59
CA HIS A 716 19.64 -40.29 5.17
C HIS A 716 18.84 -41.45 4.64
N ARG A 717 19.45 -42.36 3.84
CA ARG A 717 18.81 -43.59 3.37
C ARG A 717 18.45 -44.56 4.51
N ALA A 718 19.19 -44.51 5.61
CA ALA A 718 18.90 -45.23 6.84
C ALA A 718 17.75 -44.60 7.67
N GLY A 719 17.01 -43.63 7.10
CA GLY A 719 15.82 -43.04 7.72
C GLY A 719 16.11 -41.90 8.69
N LYS A 720 17.29 -41.25 8.63
CA LYS A 720 17.58 -40.09 9.48
C LYS A 720 16.92 -38.85 8.94
N ASP A 721 16.16 -38.14 9.82
CA ASP A 721 15.43 -36.95 9.48
C ASP A 721 16.37 -35.75 9.23
N LEU A 722 16.18 -35.06 8.09
CA LEU A 722 16.95 -33.90 7.70
C LEU A 722 16.52 -32.61 8.45
N MET A 723 15.35 -32.62 9.07
CA MET A 723 14.80 -31.46 9.81
C MET A 723 15.27 -31.38 11.27
N MET A 724 15.96 -32.41 11.75
CA MET A 724 16.48 -32.44 13.14
C MET A 724 17.40 -31.23 13.38
N ARG A 725 17.24 -30.64 14.56
CA ARG A 725 18.04 -29.52 15.04
C ARG A 725 19.02 -29.97 16.11
N ASP A 726 20.18 -29.38 16.11
CA ASP A 726 21.13 -29.52 17.23
C ASP A 726 20.75 -28.59 18.41
N PRO A 727 21.45 -28.66 19.55
CA PRO A 727 21.18 -27.81 20.71
C PRO A 727 21.23 -26.29 20.45
N THR A 728 21.89 -25.85 19.38
CA THR A 728 21.96 -24.44 18.96
C THR A 728 20.90 -24.08 17.92
N GLY A 729 19.93 -24.96 17.69
CA GLY A 729 18.86 -24.75 16.73
C GLY A 729 19.25 -24.94 15.26
N GLN A 730 20.50 -25.34 14.96
CA GLN A 730 21.02 -25.53 13.61
C GLN A 730 20.56 -26.86 13.01
N THR A 731 20.17 -26.84 11.74
CA THR A 731 19.86 -28.02 10.95
C THR A 731 21.10 -28.53 10.22
N VAL A 732 21.00 -29.72 9.62
CA VAL A 732 22.08 -30.26 8.77
C VAL A 732 22.41 -29.33 7.59
N LEU A 733 21.47 -28.49 7.11
CA LEU A 733 21.72 -27.49 6.07
C LEU A 733 22.67 -26.40 6.56
N HIS A 734 22.53 -25.91 7.79
CA HIS A 734 23.45 -24.93 8.38
C HIS A 734 24.89 -25.48 8.44
N HIS A 735 25.01 -26.75 8.86
CA HIS A 735 26.32 -27.40 8.96
C HIS A 735 26.94 -27.65 7.58
N ALA A 736 26.16 -28.05 6.55
CA ALA A 736 26.61 -28.19 5.19
C ALA A 736 27.06 -26.86 4.57
N VAL A 737 26.38 -25.77 4.90
CA VAL A 737 26.80 -24.41 4.51
C VAL A 737 28.12 -24.03 5.19
N LYS A 738 28.26 -24.24 6.50
CA LYS A 738 29.50 -23.95 7.23
C LYS A 738 30.70 -24.74 6.70
N SER A 739 30.50 -25.97 6.29
CA SER A 739 31.56 -26.81 5.67
C SER A 739 31.81 -26.47 4.19
N GLY A 740 30.98 -25.65 3.58
CA GLY A 740 31.08 -25.27 2.16
C GLY A 740 30.75 -26.42 1.17
N SER A 741 30.05 -27.45 1.62
CA SER A 741 29.73 -28.63 0.82
C SER A 741 28.58 -28.38 -0.15
N LYS A 742 28.92 -28.12 -1.42
CA LYS A 742 27.93 -27.87 -2.48
C LYS A 742 27.07 -29.10 -2.78
N GLU A 743 27.65 -30.28 -2.71
CA GLU A 743 27.01 -31.57 -3.00
C GLU A 743 25.98 -31.90 -1.91
N ILE A 744 26.35 -31.76 -0.63
CA ILE A 744 25.45 -32.01 0.50
C ILE A 744 24.32 -30.97 0.50
N VAL A 745 24.62 -29.67 0.31
CA VAL A 745 23.60 -28.60 0.21
C VAL A 745 22.60 -28.90 -0.89
N LYS A 746 23.06 -29.24 -2.08
CA LYS A 746 22.18 -29.60 -3.21
C LYS A 746 21.31 -30.82 -2.90
N TYR A 747 21.91 -31.82 -2.32
CA TYR A 747 21.18 -33.04 -1.91
C TYR A 747 20.10 -32.77 -0.86
N ILE A 748 20.39 -31.90 0.14
CA ILE A 748 19.41 -31.52 1.17
C ILE A 748 18.26 -30.75 0.52
N ILE A 749 18.55 -29.80 -0.36
CA ILE A 749 17.54 -29.02 -1.08
C ILE A 749 16.60 -29.91 -1.92
N GLU A 750 17.13 -30.99 -2.50
CA GLU A 750 16.34 -31.91 -3.32
C GLU A 750 15.50 -32.92 -2.52
N ASN A 751 15.86 -33.24 -1.27
CA ASN A 751 15.28 -34.33 -0.50
C ASN A 751 14.61 -33.91 0.82
N ALA A 752 14.86 -32.68 1.32
CA ALA A 752 14.24 -32.17 2.54
C ALA A 752 12.98 -31.36 2.23
N PRO A 753 12.06 -31.18 3.19
CA PRO A 753 10.95 -30.23 3.09
C PRO A 753 11.46 -28.81 2.86
N ALA A 754 10.73 -28.00 2.08
CA ALA A 754 11.14 -26.64 1.71
C ALA A 754 11.33 -25.71 2.93
N GLU A 755 10.67 -26.00 4.03
CA GLU A 755 10.74 -25.27 5.29
C GLU A 755 12.16 -25.24 5.86
N ILE A 756 13.04 -26.21 5.50
CA ILE A 756 14.43 -26.25 5.96
C ILE A 756 15.25 -25.03 5.54
N LEU A 757 14.90 -24.41 4.42
CA LEU A 757 15.57 -23.23 3.86
C LEU A 757 15.44 -22.00 4.76
N ASP A 758 14.31 -21.90 5.48
CA ASP A 758 13.94 -20.76 6.30
C ASP A 758 14.02 -21.02 7.81
N VAL A 759 14.57 -22.17 8.22
CA VAL A 759 14.86 -22.46 9.62
C VAL A 759 15.91 -21.48 10.13
N ALA A 760 15.60 -20.79 11.25
CA ALA A 760 16.53 -19.93 11.93
C ALA A 760 17.14 -20.64 13.16
N GLU A 761 18.43 -20.43 13.40
CA GLU A 761 19.14 -20.85 14.60
C GLU A 761 18.95 -19.84 15.74
N GLU A 762 19.61 -20.03 16.91
CA GLU A 762 19.42 -19.23 18.11
C GLU A 762 19.66 -17.72 17.91
N ASN A 763 20.54 -17.30 16.99
CA ASN A 763 20.77 -15.90 16.65
C ASN A 763 19.84 -15.37 15.57
N GLY A 764 18.84 -16.14 15.17
CA GLY A 764 17.92 -15.78 14.09
C GLY A 764 18.50 -15.95 12.69
N GLU A 765 19.73 -16.46 12.54
CA GLU A 765 20.34 -16.68 11.22
C GLU A 765 19.77 -17.91 10.54
N THR A 766 19.39 -17.76 9.28
CA THR A 766 19.08 -18.90 8.39
C THR A 766 20.36 -19.36 7.69
N SER A 767 20.30 -20.54 7.07
CA SER A 767 21.39 -21.06 6.23
C SER A 767 21.83 -20.07 5.13
N LEU A 768 20.91 -19.24 4.60
CA LEU A 768 21.23 -18.21 3.61
C LEU A 768 22.04 -17.04 4.22
N HIS A 769 21.75 -16.61 5.47
CA HIS A 769 22.57 -15.62 6.18
C HIS A 769 24.00 -16.09 6.34
N GLN A 770 24.17 -17.34 6.75
CA GLN A 770 25.51 -17.94 6.95
C GLN A 770 26.26 -18.08 5.61
N ALA A 771 25.59 -18.53 4.55
CA ALA A 771 26.18 -18.64 3.21
C ALA A 771 26.64 -17.28 2.68
N ALA A 772 25.87 -16.22 2.93
CA ALA A 772 26.18 -14.86 2.53
C ALA A 772 27.39 -14.30 3.33
N ALA A 773 27.40 -14.49 4.66
CA ALA A 773 28.52 -14.10 5.52
C ALA A 773 29.84 -14.81 5.15
N LEU A 774 29.75 -16.06 4.70
CA LEU A 774 30.91 -16.87 4.26
C LEU A 774 31.29 -16.64 2.78
N ARG A 775 30.63 -15.71 2.06
CA ARG A 775 30.85 -15.39 0.63
C ARG A 775 30.69 -16.61 -0.29
N GLN A 776 29.85 -17.53 0.05
CA GLN A 776 29.64 -18.78 -0.72
C GLN A 776 28.62 -18.54 -1.84
N ARG A 777 29.00 -17.78 -2.87
CA ARG A 777 28.12 -17.33 -3.97
C ARG A 777 27.32 -18.47 -4.60
N THR A 778 27.93 -19.63 -4.87
CA THR A 778 27.27 -20.78 -5.47
C THR A 778 26.21 -21.38 -4.55
N ILE A 779 26.51 -21.48 -3.26
CA ILE A 779 25.56 -22.00 -2.25
C ILE A 779 24.41 -21.03 -2.05
N CYS A 780 24.68 -19.71 -1.97
CA CYS A 780 23.62 -18.70 -1.95
C CYS A 780 22.70 -18.82 -3.17
N HIS A 781 23.28 -19.05 -4.35
CA HIS A 781 22.50 -19.28 -5.56
C HIS A 781 21.58 -20.52 -5.45
N TYR A 782 22.10 -21.64 -4.96
CA TYR A 782 21.28 -22.84 -4.80
C TYR A 782 20.14 -22.65 -3.82
N ILE A 783 20.41 -22.05 -2.66
CA ILE A 783 19.43 -21.80 -1.61
C ILE A 783 18.34 -20.79 -2.09
N VAL A 784 18.74 -19.74 -2.80
CA VAL A 784 17.81 -18.74 -3.35
C VAL A 784 16.95 -19.34 -4.47
N GLU A 785 17.52 -20.12 -5.39
CA GLU A 785 16.75 -20.79 -6.46
C GLU A 785 15.79 -21.85 -5.91
N ALA A 786 16.12 -22.44 -4.76
CA ALA A 786 15.24 -23.38 -4.07
C ALA A 786 14.04 -22.70 -3.40
N GLY A 787 14.04 -21.38 -3.29
CA GLY A 787 12.91 -20.61 -2.80
C GLY A 787 13.04 -20.08 -1.37
N ALA A 788 14.25 -20.02 -0.80
CA ALA A 788 14.49 -19.42 0.51
C ALA A 788 14.01 -17.97 0.56
N SER A 789 13.50 -17.55 1.71
CA SER A 789 13.01 -16.20 1.94
C SER A 789 14.17 -15.21 2.11
N LEU A 790 14.34 -14.31 1.14
CA LEU A 790 15.34 -13.23 1.19
C LEU A 790 14.96 -12.09 2.16
N MET A 791 13.74 -12.13 2.72
CA MET A 791 13.20 -11.12 3.64
C MET A 791 13.40 -11.47 5.11
N LYS A 792 13.87 -12.68 5.42
CA LYS A 792 14.19 -13.08 6.79
C LYS A 792 15.31 -12.19 7.33
N THR A 793 15.16 -11.78 8.59
CA THR A 793 16.17 -11.04 9.34
C THR A 793 16.63 -11.87 10.53
N ASP A 794 17.90 -11.76 10.86
CA ASP A 794 18.44 -12.26 12.12
C ASP A 794 18.03 -11.38 13.32
N LEU A 795 18.49 -11.70 14.52
CA LEU A 795 18.18 -10.92 15.73
C LEU A 795 18.74 -9.48 15.70
N GLN A 796 19.70 -9.18 14.84
CA GLN A 796 20.26 -7.84 14.64
C GLN A 796 19.47 -7.02 13.62
N GLY A 797 18.48 -7.63 12.97
CA GLY A 797 17.68 -7.02 11.91
C GLY A 797 18.34 -7.08 10.52
N ASP A 798 19.43 -7.84 10.37
CA ASP A 798 20.13 -8.00 9.10
C ASP A 798 19.47 -9.06 8.21
N THR A 799 19.34 -8.79 6.93
CA THR A 799 19.00 -9.78 5.90
C THR A 799 20.27 -10.43 5.35
N ALA A 800 20.14 -11.50 4.57
CA ALA A 800 21.29 -12.13 3.90
C ALA A 800 22.07 -11.13 3.02
N LYS A 801 21.39 -10.14 2.39
CA LYS A 801 22.03 -9.02 1.69
C LYS A 801 22.98 -8.24 2.61
N HIS A 802 22.49 -7.81 3.80
CA HIS A 802 23.30 -7.06 4.76
C HIS A 802 24.51 -7.87 5.26
N ARG A 803 24.34 -9.21 5.40
CA ARG A 803 25.45 -10.10 5.74
C ARG A 803 26.51 -10.18 4.64
N ALA A 804 26.11 -10.17 3.35
CA ALA A 804 27.02 -10.09 2.21
C ALA A 804 27.76 -8.73 2.17
N GLU A 805 27.06 -7.63 2.44
CA GLU A 805 27.67 -6.28 2.55
C GLU A 805 28.73 -6.23 3.68
N LYS A 806 28.39 -6.73 4.87
CA LYS A 806 29.30 -6.82 6.01
C LYS A 806 30.50 -7.74 5.75
N ALA A 807 30.30 -8.76 4.92
CA ALA A 807 31.37 -9.65 4.47
C ALA A 807 32.23 -9.03 3.34
N ASN A 808 31.95 -7.80 2.91
CA ASN A 808 32.66 -7.11 1.82
C ASN A 808 32.60 -7.87 0.48
N ASP A 809 31.39 -8.33 0.11
CA ASP A 809 31.09 -8.94 -1.19
C ASP A 809 29.94 -8.19 -1.90
N PRO A 810 30.24 -7.04 -2.55
CA PRO A 810 29.24 -6.18 -3.17
C PRO A 810 28.48 -6.85 -4.33
N ASP A 811 29.11 -7.77 -5.04
CA ASP A 811 28.46 -8.48 -6.15
C ASP A 811 27.41 -9.47 -5.62
N LEU A 812 27.72 -10.18 -4.53
CA LEU A 812 26.78 -11.06 -3.87
C LEU A 812 25.63 -10.26 -3.25
N ALA A 813 25.93 -9.13 -2.63
CA ALA A 813 24.91 -8.23 -2.09
C ALA A 813 23.97 -7.72 -3.17
N ALA A 814 24.48 -7.27 -4.31
CA ALA A 814 23.69 -6.84 -5.46
C ALA A 814 22.84 -8.00 -6.06
N TYR A 815 23.39 -9.20 -6.12
CA TYR A 815 22.64 -10.39 -6.54
C TYR A 815 21.47 -10.67 -5.60
N LEU A 816 21.70 -10.70 -4.28
CA LEU A 816 20.67 -10.95 -3.27
C LEU A 816 19.60 -9.85 -3.28
N GLU A 817 19.97 -8.58 -3.46
CA GLU A 817 19.04 -7.46 -3.62
C GLU A 817 18.15 -7.60 -4.84
N ASN A 818 18.72 -7.93 -5.99
CA ASN A 818 17.96 -8.17 -7.22
C ASN A 818 16.98 -9.33 -7.06
N ARG A 819 17.41 -10.43 -6.39
CA ARG A 819 16.56 -11.60 -6.14
C ARG A 819 15.50 -11.32 -5.08
N GLN A 820 15.81 -10.53 -4.07
CA GLN A 820 14.86 -10.03 -3.08
C GLN A 820 13.78 -9.17 -3.75
N HIS A 821 14.16 -8.26 -4.63
CA HIS A 821 13.21 -7.50 -5.45
C HIS A 821 12.30 -8.42 -6.29
N TYR A 822 12.89 -9.47 -6.86
CA TYR A 822 12.13 -10.45 -7.64
C TYR A 822 11.15 -11.26 -6.79
N GLN A 823 11.58 -11.71 -5.60
CA GLN A 823 10.68 -12.38 -4.64
C GLN A 823 9.56 -11.46 -4.17
N MET A 824 9.83 -10.18 -3.95
CA MET A 824 8.82 -9.19 -3.55
C MET A 824 7.76 -9.01 -4.64
N ILE A 825 8.19 -8.89 -5.91
CA ILE A 825 7.29 -8.83 -7.05
C ILE A 825 6.47 -10.13 -7.16
N GLN A 826 7.08 -11.29 -6.93
CA GLN A 826 6.37 -12.57 -6.92
C GLN A 826 5.38 -12.68 -5.76
N ARG A 827 5.72 -12.21 -4.55
CA ARG A 827 4.81 -12.19 -3.40
C ARG A 827 3.63 -11.25 -3.60
N GLU A 828 3.84 -10.08 -4.21
CA GLU A 828 2.74 -9.20 -4.60
C GLU A 828 1.78 -9.87 -5.60
N ASP A 829 2.32 -10.69 -6.52
CA ASP A 829 1.51 -11.51 -7.42
C ASP A 829 0.86 -12.71 -6.68
N GLN A 830 1.41 -13.21 -5.54
CA GLN A 830 0.89 -14.30 -4.70
C GLN A 830 -0.27 -13.86 -3.81
N GLU A 831 -0.13 -12.75 -3.09
CA GLU A 831 -1.18 -12.23 -2.19
C GLU A 831 -2.42 -11.76 -2.97
N THR A 832 -2.30 -11.57 -4.27
CA THR A 832 -3.45 -11.27 -5.16
C THR A 832 -4.23 -12.51 -5.58
N ALA A 833 -3.77 -13.70 -5.25
CA ALA A 833 -4.39 -14.98 -5.62
C ALA A 833 -5.19 -15.64 -4.49
N VAL A 834 -5.20 -15.07 -3.28
CA VAL A 834 -5.96 -15.59 -2.11
C VAL A 834 -7.31 -14.91 -1.97
#